data_cd607cf544f0dae02ec3c6bdeb11963e
#
_entry.id   cd607cf544f0dae02ec3c6bdeb11963e
#
_cell.length_a   1.000
_cell.length_b   1.000
_cell.length_c   1.000
_cell.angle_alpha   90.00
_cell.angle_beta   90.00
_cell.angle_gamma   90.00
#
_symmetry.space_group_name_H-M   'P 1'
#
loop_
_entity.id
_entity.type
_entity.pdbx_description
1 polymer ?
#
loop_
_entity_poly.entity_id
_entity_poly.type
_entity_poly.pdbx_seq_one_letter_code
_entity_poly.pdbx_strand_id
1 'polypeptide(L)'
;MRKLTISIAALASASVFALAAPAMAQDVVPQAAAEEANSDIIVTAQRRQEKVTEVPISITVASQAQLERQQVNNLNDLNRVAPALEIQSAPAQNTGGGGSIRGIGTQSFSPGAVASVGVVVDQVSQGNANISDLFDVSRIEVLKGPQGTLFGLTTSAGVINITTNAPDPTQFSGRVRTELSDQGTAGSKYGQQVIQGVINVPVSTTSALRVSGMANLRQGVNRNATTGDWNDVNRYAVRGRYLWNVTDDLTFNLLGDWSKGSTENGGDFFTFLSNTAANTALLNSCGITPGEGNQNYCLGAANEFSSKFEGWGGSAQLEYDAGPLTLTSITAYRKNETSNTGGNIYRADSLASTLRSGATGTKIRLFTQEFRASSPSNSTFEYTVGAFYSNQKTVQQPERFTISVRLPNGIVIRPVDSLGALNEITDESLAVFGQGTLHATDSLRVILGGRYTGGRLSLDRTDAANGSKSFQILNVDRISWRTGLQYDINRSLMAYATASRGFKGGQIAVPTAPLLPYVVQPEVPMSYEAGMKATLFGGAVLDFSLFYSKIKNFQAQECVVNPVTAQLVCAQTNIDGVKTRGAEINLFGRISDRLSMNTGFIYTKATYPGGFIGNDATNIGGKQLAYSPRYKFTLSGEYEQPLTAGLNGFLAADTIWKSRIRYQNTSRAEETFRAHWTVGGRVGVRSEDERYSAGLFVRNLFNVHEPSLLQSNFGSGIGAIYGPQSFRQVGLQLDAKF
;
A
#
# COMPACT_ATOMS: atom_id res chain seq x y z
N MET A 1 18.19 -28.95 8.94
CA MET A 1 19.41 -28.25 8.54
C MET A 1 20.17 -28.94 7.41
N ARG A 2 19.61 -29.36 6.28
CA ARG A 2 20.33 -29.97 5.15
C ARG A 2 19.67 -29.88 3.78
N LYS A 3 18.80 -28.88 3.53
CA LYS A 3 18.13 -28.75 2.21
C LYS A 3 18.22 -27.36 1.55
N LEU A 4 18.98 -26.41 2.11
CA LEU A 4 19.04 -25.05 1.57
C LEU A 4 20.33 -24.69 0.82
N THR A 5 21.35 -25.55 0.86
CA THR A 5 22.67 -25.22 0.29
C THR A 5 22.80 -25.48 -1.22
N ILE A 6 21.84 -26.14 -1.85
CA ILE A 6 21.95 -26.54 -3.28
C ILE A 6 21.30 -25.50 -4.21
N SER A 7 20.34 -24.69 -3.72
CA SER A 7 19.63 -23.73 -4.58
C SER A 7 20.40 -22.44 -4.88
N ILE A 8 21.35 -22.04 -4.03
CA ILE A 8 22.10 -20.78 -4.21
C ILE A 8 23.21 -20.92 -5.25
N ALA A 9 23.81 -22.08 -5.37
CA ALA A 9 24.85 -22.34 -6.37
C ALA A 9 24.29 -22.39 -7.81
N ALA A 10 23.04 -22.83 -7.99
CA ALA A 10 22.40 -22.90 -9.30
C ALA A 10 21.95 -21.52 -9.83
N LEU A 11 21.60 -20.56 -8.93
CA LEU A 11 21.22 -19.20 -9.31
C LEU A 11 22.44 -18.30 -9.57
N ALA A 12 23.54 -18.52 -8.86
CA ALA A 12 24.80 -17.83 -9.12
C ALA A 12 25.46 -18.27 -10.45
N SER A 13 25.27 -19.52 -10.85
CA SER A 13 25.77 -20.02 -12.13
C SER A 13 24.96 -19.54 -13.34
N ALA A 14 23.68 -19.24 -13.19
CA ALA A 14 22.87 -18.66 -14.27
C ALA A 14 23.26 -17.19 -14.58
N SER A 15 23.76 -16.45 -13.61
CA SER A 15 24.21 -15.06 -13.80
C SER A 15 25.54 -14.94 -14.55
N VAL A 16 26.39 -15.95 -14.51
CA VAL A 16 27.70 -15.95 -15.18
C VAL A 16 27.57 -16.38 -16.65
N PHE A 17 26.57 -17.20 -17.00
CA PHE A 17 26.35 -17.62 -18.39
C PHE A 17 25.70 -16.56 -19.29
N ALA A 18 25.07 -15.52 -18.73
CA ALA A 18 24.48 -14.42 -19.51
C ALA A 18 25.53 -13.44 -20.07
N LEU A 19 26.79 -13.53 -19.63
CA LEU A 19 27.90 -12.66 -20.09
C LEU A 19 28.63 -13.18 -21.34
N ALA A 20 28.27 -14.36 -21.86
CA ALA A 20 29.02 -15.03 -22.93
C ALA A 20 28.25 -15.23 -24.26
N ALA A 21 27.15 -14.52 -24.51
CA ALA A 21 26.48 -14.53 -25.80
C ALA A 21 27.17 -13.53 -26.77
N PRO A 22 27.62 -13.96 -27.98
CA PRO A 22 28.22 -13.03 -28.90
C PRO A 22 27.15 -12.06 -29.44
N ALA A 23 27.43 -10.76 -29.33
CA ALA A 23 26.62 -9.69 -29.87
C ALA A 23 26.63 -9.78 -31.41
N MET A 24 25.48 -10.11 -32.02
CA MET A 24 25.17 -9.71 -33.38
C MET A 24 24.65 -8.28 -33.31
N ALA A 25 25.54 -7.33 -33.52
CA ALA A 25 25.20 -5.92 -33.58
C ALA A 25 24.38 -5.65 -34.84
N GLN A 26 23.13 -5.25 -34.66
CA GLN A 26 22.46 -4.37 -35.63
C GLN A 26 22.38 -3.00 -34.98
N ASP A 27 22.85 -1.99 -35.68
CA ASP A 27 22.78 -0.59 -35.30
C ASP A 27 21.31 -0.16 -35.15
N VAL A 28 20.83 -0.17 -33.92
CA VAL A 28 19.55 0.45 -33.54
C VAL A 28 19.89 1.71 -32.75
N VAL A 29 19.61 2.85 -33.39
CA VAL A 29 19.66 4.18 -32.80
C VAL A 29 18.87 4.16 -31.46
N PRO A 30 19.39 4.71 -30.39
CA PRO A 30 18.70 4.74 -29.11
C PRO A 30 17.50 5.70 -29.17
N GLN A 31 16.31 5.17 -29.43
CA GLN A 31 15.07 5.97 -29.49
C GLN A 31 14.48 6.21 -28.10
N ALA A 32 14.85 5.43 -27.09
CA ALA A 32 14.28 5.53 -25.76
C ALA A 32 14.72 6.76 -24.95
N ALA A 33 15.94 7.26 -25.16
CA ALA A 33 16.45 8.45 -24.45
C ALA A 33 15.91 9.77 -25.01
N ALA A 34 15.46 9.79 -26.26
CA ALA A 34 14.89 10.99 -26.89
C ALA A 34 13.40 11.18 -26.56
N GLU A 35 12.66 10.11 -26.24
CA GLU A 35 11.25 10.20 -25.88
C GLU A 35 11.01 10.75 -24.47
N GLU A 36 11.91 10.57 -23.51
CA GLU A 36 11.77 11.18 -22.18
C GLU A 36 12.01 12.71 -22.18
N ALA A 37 12.67 13.25 -23.19
CA ALA A 37 13.07 14.67 -23.21
C ALA A 37 11.89 15.65 -23.42
N ASN A 38 10.74 15.16 -23.92
CA ASN A 38 9.58 16.02 -24.22
C ASN A 38 8.24 15.29 -24.01
N SER A 39 8.20 14.14 -23.32
CA SER A 39 6.98 13.39 -23.11
C SER A 39 6.15 13.99 -21.99
N ASP A 40 4.95 14.41 -22.33
CA ASP A 40 3.91 14.71 -21.35
C ASP A 40 3.71 13.51 -20.42
N ILE A 41 3.65 13.76 -19.13
CA ILE A 41 3.37 12.72 -18.14
C ILE A 41 1.91 12.29 -18.30
N ILE A 42 1.70 11.12 -18.89
CA ILE A 42 0.37 10.56 -19.14
C ILE A 42 -0.10 9.79 -17.90
N VAL A 43 -1.35 10.00 -17.52
CA VAL A 43 -2.04 9.36 -16.39
C VAL A 43 -3.36 8.72 -16.84
N THR A 44 -3.90 7.82 -16.01
CA THR A 44 -5.20 7.18 -16.22
C THR A 44 -6.19 7.50 -15.10
N ALA A 45 -6.00 8.65 -14.46
CA ALA A 45 -6.75 9.11 -13.30
C ALA A 45 -8.27 9.26 -13.53
N GLN A 46 -8.71 9.46 -14.76
CA GLN A 46 -10.12 9.54 -15.15
C GLN A 46 -10.60 8.36 -16.01
N ARG A 47 -9.92 7.21 -15.92
CA ARG A 47 -10.18 6.01 -16.75
C ARG A 47 -9.91 6.24 -18.24
N ARG A 48 -9.16 7.30 -18.56
CA ARG A 48 -8.69 7.70 -19.89
C ARG A 48 -7.22 8.05 -19.79
N GLN A 49 -6.51 7.95 -20.90
CA GLN A 49 -5.14 8.48 -21.01
C GLN A 49 -5.22 9.99 -21.21
N GLU A 50 -4.68 10.75 -20.28
CA GLU A 50 -4.69 12.20 -20.27
C GLU A 50 -3.36 12.72 -19.74
N LYS A 51 -2.98 13.94 -20.15
CA LYS A 51 -1.81 14.60 -19.55
C LYS A 51 -2.10 14.96 -18.11
N VAL A 52 -1.14 14.72 -17.22
CA VAL A 52 -1.30 15.04 -15.80
C VAL A 52 -1.66 16.50 -15.55
N THR A 53 -1.22 17.41 -16.44
CA THR A 53 -1.53 18.85 -16.41
C THR A 53 -2.96 19.18 -16.81
N GLU A 54 -3.66 18.26 -17.47
CA GLU A 54 -5.04 18.42 -17.92
C GLU A 54 -6.06 17.81 -16.94
N VAL A 55 -5.59 17.05 -15.94
CA VAL A 55 -6.46 16.37 -14.98
C VAL A 55 -6.77 17.27 -13.78
N PRO A 56 -8.05 17.65 -13.53
CA PRO A 56 -8.43 18.60 -12.48
C PRO A 56 -8.61 17.93 -11.12
N ILE A 57 -7.60 17.23 -10.66
CA ILE A 57 -7.44 16.66 -9.30
C ILE A 57 -5.99 16.72 -8.90
N SER A 58 -5.74 16.84 -7.60
CA SER A 58 -4.40 16.65 -7.06
C SER A 58 -3.98 15.18 -7.19
N ILE A 59 -2.86 14.96 -7.85
CA ILE A 59 -2.31 13.64 -8.14
C ILE A 59 -0.80 13.66 -7.94
N THR A 60 -0.27 12.60 -7.33
CA THR A 60 1.17 12.34 -7.34
C THR A 60 1.44 11.19 -8.29
N VAL A 61 2.34 11.39 -9.24
CA VAL A 61 2.73 10.37 -10.22
C VAL A 61 4.16 9.97 -9.97
N ALA A 62 4.41 8.66 -9.91
CA ALA A 62 5.74 8.08 -9.92
C ALA A 62 5.93 7.25 -11.19
N SER A 63 6.82 7.68 -12.07
CA SER A 63 7.21 6.94 -13.27
C SER A 63 8.05 5.71 -12.92
N GLN A 64 8.17 4.76 -13.84
CA GLN A 64 9.05 3.60 -13.69
C GLN A 64 10.46 4.01 -13.27
N ALA A 65 11.06 4.96 -13.98
CA ALA A 65 12.41 5.44 -13.68
C ALA A 65 12.52 5.98 -12.25
N GLN A 66 11.50 6.70 -11.75
CA GLN A 66 11.47 7.19 -10.38
C GLN A 66 11.31 6.06 -9.36
N LEU A 67 10.41 5.10 -9.59
CA LEU A 67 10.22 3.94 -8.71
C LEU A 67 11.52 3.14 -8.58
N GLU A 68 12.24 2.99 -9.68
CA GLU A 68 13.52 2.32 -9.73
C GLU A 68 14.64 3.09 -9.02
N ARG A 69 14.71 4.40 -9.24
CA ARG A 69 15.69 5.28 -8.56
C ARG A 69 15.50 5.25 -7.04
N GLN A 70 14.26 5.25 -6.57
CA GLN A 70 13.93 5.20 -5.14
C GLN A 70 13.84 3.78 -4.60
N GLN A 71 14.08 2.75 -5.43
CA GLN A 71 14.00 1.34 -5.04
C GLN A 71 12.66 1.01 -4.35
N VAL A 72 11.55 1.40 -4.99
CA VAL A 72 10.20 1.14 -4.53
C VAL A 72 9.83 -0.30 -4.93
N ASN A 73 9.92 -1.22 -3.97
CA ASN A 73 9.68 -2.65 -4.18
C ASN A 73 8.36 -3.13 -3.54
N ASN A 74 7.73 -2.31 -2.71
CA ASN A 74 6.45 -2.62 -2.05
C ASN A 74 5.64 -1.34 -1.80
N LEU A 75 4.37 -1.51 -1.41
CA LEU A 75 3.48 -0.36 -1.16
C LEU A 75 3.97 0.57 -0.03
N ASN A 76 4.63 0.05 1.01
CA ASN A 76 5.14 0.88 2.12
C ASN A 76 6.22 1.87 1.65
N ASP A 77 6.97 1.51 0.60
CA ASP A 77 7.98 2.38 0.02
C ASP A 77 7.38 3.64 -0.63
N LEU A 78 6.07 3.63 -0.97
CA LEU A 78 5.37 4.78 -1.53
C LEU A 78 5.29 5.97 -0.57
N ASN A 79 5.54 5.77 0.73
CA ASN A 79 5.67 6.86 1.69
C ASN A 79 6.78 7.86 1.32
N ARG A 80 7.78 7.42 0.54
CA ARG A 80 8.88 8.26 0.04
C ARG A 80 8.50 9.04 -1.22
N VAL A 81 7.48 8.57 -1.93
CA VAL A 81 7.07 9.11 -3.22
C VAL A 81 6.00 10.17 -3.09
N ALA A 82 5.00 9.95 -2.23
CA ALA A 82 3.82 10.80 -2.11
C ALA A 82 3.72 11.39 -0.70
N PRO A 83 3.86 12.73 -0.54
CA PRO A 83 3.81 13.35 0.79
C PRO A 83 2.45 13.20 1.47
N ALA A 84 1.35 13.14 0.71
CA ALA A 84 0.00 12.98 1.24
C ALA A 84 -0.31 11.57 1.75
N LEU A 85 0.52 10.58 1.38
CA LEU A 85 0.30 9.16 1.66
C LEU A 85 1.08 8.71 2.89
N GLU A 86 0.44 7.96 3.78
CA GLU A 86 1.05 7.21 4.87
C GLU A 86 0.54 5.77 4.83
N ILE A 87 1.40 4.85 4.40
CA ILE A 87 1.15 3.42 4.45
C ILE A 87 1.92 2.84 5.62
N GLN A 88 1.28 1.95 6.35
CA GLN A 88 1.86 1.33 7.52
C GLN A 88 1.71 -0.17 7.45
N SER A 89 2.76 -0.86 7.86
CA SER A 89 2.71 -2.29 8.13
C SER A 89 2.02 -2.50 9.48
N ALA A 90 0.73 -2.81 9.47
CA ALA A 90 0.06 -3.26 10.68
C ALA A 90 0.41 -4.73 10.97
N PRO A 91 0.46 -5.17 12.23
CA PRO A 91 0.73 -6.57 12.59
C PRO A 91 -0.26 -7.56 11.98
N ALA A 92 -1.47 -7.11 11.71
CA ALA A 92 -2.49 -7.85 10.97
C ALA A 92 -2.57 -7.31 9.53
N GLN A 93 -1.54 -7.46 8.74
CA GLN A 93 -1.45 -6.99 7.35
C GLN A 93 -2.62 -7.43 6.44
N ASN A 94 -3.52 -8.24 6.94
CA ASN A 94 -4.53 -8.96 6.18
C ASN A 94 -5.94 -8.38 6.32
N THR A 95 -6.12 -7.30 7.06
CA THR A 95 -7.44 -6.73 7.30
C THR A 95 -7.50 -5.26 6.91
N GLY A 96 -7.63 -4.99 5.62
CA GLY A 96 -8.12 -3.71 5.10
C GLY A 96 -7.27 -2.45 5.37
N GLY A 97 -6.03 -2.60 5.79
CA GLY A 97 -5.15 -1.48 6.09
C GLY A 97 -4.50 -0.88 4.84
N GLY A 98 -5.21 -0.07 4.07
CA GLY A 98 -4.69 0.62 2.87
C GLY A 98 -3.87 1.89 3.16
N GLY A 99 -3.56 2.20 4.42
CA GLY A 99 -2.91 3.47 4.79
C GLY A 99 -3.88 4.65 4.88
N SER A 100 -3.32 5.87 4.86
CA SER A 100 -4.08 7.11 4.87
C SER A 100 -3.63 8.07 3.78
N ILE A 101 -4.55 8.87 3.26
CA ILE A 101 -4.27 10.00 2.37
C ILE A 101 -4.83 11.26 3.02
N ARG A 102 -3.99 12.32 3.12
CA ARG A 102 -4.36 13.59 3.77
C ARG A 102 -4.89 13.38 5.20
N GLY A 103 -4.32 12.40 5.91
CA GLY A 103 -4.67 12.04 7.29
C GLY A 103 -5.96 11.26 7.46
N ILE A 104 -6.67 10.92 6.39
CA ILE A 104 -7.85 10.05 6.43
C ILE A 104 -7.43 8.63 6.04
N GLY A 105 -7.66 7.69 6.94
CA GLY A 105 -7.26 6.29 6.76
C GLY A 105 -8.16 5.34 7.54
N THR A 106 -7.94 4.04 7.35
CA THR A 106 -8.66 3.00 8.07
C THR A 106 -8.04 2.84 9.45
N GLN A 107 -8.84 3.07 10.48
CA GLN A 107 -8.44 2.94 11.89
C GLN A 107 -9.00 1.69 12.56
N SER A 108 -9.67 0.84 11.80
CA SER A 108 -10.37 -0.35 12.28
C SER A 108 -9.72 -1.60 11.74
N PHE A 109 -9.41 -2.54 12.63
CA PHE A 109 -8.82 -3.84 12.30
C PHE A 109 -9.87 -4.96 12.44
N SER A 110 -10.93 -4.89 11.64
CA SER A 110 -11.97 -5.93 11.58
C SER A 110 -11.89 -6.69 10.26
N PRO A 111 -12.20 -7.98 10.22
CA PRO A 111 -12.25 -8.77 8.98
C PRO A 111 -13.21 -8.20 7.93
N GLY A 112 -14.25 -7.49 8.38
CA GLY A 112 -15.21 -6.81 7.50
C GLY A 112 -14.90 -5.34 7.23
N ALA A 113 -13.72 -4.82 7.65
CA ALA A 113 -13.37 -3.43 7.42
C ALA A 113 -13.01 -3.20 5.94
N VAL A 114 -13.53 -2.13 5.38
CA VAL A 114 -13.19 -1.64 4.04
C VAL A 114 -12.06 -0.63 4.15
N ALA A 115 -11.10 -0.69 3.25
CA ALA A 115 -9.98 0.26 3.21
C ALA A 115 -10.45 1.67 2.84
N SER A 116 -9.91 2.69 3.52
CA SER A 116 -10.15 4.10 3.15
C SER A 116 -9.38 4.53 1.91
N VAL A 117 -8.26 3.85 1.61
CA VAL A 117 -7.46 4.02 0.40
C VAL A 117 -7.59 2.75 -0.43
N GLY A 118 -8.12 2.88 -1.64
CA GLY A 118 -8.25 1.76 -2.58
C GLY A 118 -6.98 1.49 -3.35
N VAL A 119 -6.81 0.24 -3.77
CA VAL A 119 -5.73 -0.15 -4.67
C VAL A 119 -6.34 -0.70 -5.96
N VAL A 120 -5.86 -0.19 -7.08
CA VAL A 120 -6.24 -0.62 -8.43
C VAL A 120 -4.98 -1.03 -9.17
N VAL A 121 -5.01 -2.17 -9.85
CA VAL A 121 -3.90 -2.63 -10.71
C VAL A 121 -4.46 -2.90 -12.09
N ASP A 122 -3.87 -2.26 -13.09
CA ASP A 122 -4.29 -2.37 -14.49
C ASP A 122 -5.82 -2.27 -14.65
N GLN A 123 -6.39 -1.22 -14.06
CA GLN A 123 -7.83 -0.90 -14.02
C GLN A 123 -8.70 -1.84 -13.16
N VAL A 124 -8.15 -2.90 -12.57
CA VAL A 124 -8.89 -3.85 -11.72
C VAL A 124 -8.77 -3.46 -10.25
N SER A 125 -9.92 -3.28 -9.60
CA SER A 125 -9.98 -3.12 -8.14
C SER A 125 -9.47 -4.36 -7.42
N GLN A 126 -8.63 -4.16 -6.40
CA GLN A 126 -8.08 -5.25 -5.62
C GLN A 126 -8.93 -5.59 -4.37
N GLY A 127 -9.98 -4.82 -4.11
CA GLY A 127 -10.83 -5.00 -2.92
C GLY A 127 -10.02 -4.96 -1.64
N ASN A 128 -10.27 -5.90 -0.73
CA ASN A 128 -9.49 -6.10 0.48
C ASN A 128 -8.30 -7.06 0.28
N ALA A 129 -8.03 -7.46 -0.96
CA ALA A 129 -6.87 -8.27 -1.27
C ALA A 129 -5.58 -7.44 -1.14
N ASN A 130 -4.63 -7.93 -0.38
CA ASN A 130 -3.36 -7.23 -0.17
C ASN A 130 -2.43 -7.47 -1.36
N ILE A 131 -2.07 -6.40 -2.07
CA ILE A 131 -0.95 -6.40 -3.01
C ILE A 131 0.20 -5.68 -2.30
N SER A 132 1.22 -6.42 -1.95
CA SER A 132 2.38 -5.85 -1.26
C SER A 132 3.56 -5.62 -2.18
N ASP A 133 3.68 -6.40 -3.27
CA ASP A 133 4.90 -6.48 -4.05
C ASP A 133 4.77 -5.72 -5.37
N LEU A 134 5.71 -4.79 -5.59
CA LEU A 134 5.76 -3.92 -6.77
C LEU A 134 6.96 -4.32 -7.63
N PHE A 135 6.69 -4.90 -8.79
CA PHE A 135 7.70 -5.26 -9.79
C PHE A 135 7.12 -5.09 -11.18
N ASP A 136 7.95 -4.74 -12.13
CA ASP A 136 7.59 -4.48 -13.52
C ASP A 136 6.40 -3.48 -13.65
N VAL A 137 6.51 -2.37 -12.90
CA VAL A 137 5.51 -1.30 -12.84
C VAL A 137 5.93 -0.17 -13.74
N SER A 138 5.04 0.25 -14.64
CA SER A 138 5.23 1.40 -15.53
C SER A 138 5.06 2.72 -14.79
N ARG A 139 4.01 2.84 -13.96
CA ARG A 139 3.77 4.02 -13.14
C ARG A 139 2.81 3.73 -11.98
N ILE A 140 2.88 4.58 -10.98
CA ILE A 140 1.94 4.61 -9.85
C ILE A 140 1.37 6.01 -9.75
N GLU A 141 0.05 6.09 -9.65
CA GLU A 141 -0.69 7.32 -9.50
C GLU A 141 -1.40 7.31 -8.14
N VAL A 142 -1.15 8.31 -7.29
CA VAL A 142 -1.85 8.50 -6.01
C VAL A 142 -2.89 9.59 -6.19
N LEU A 143 -4.14 9.18 -6.35
CA LEU A 143 -5.29 10.08 -6.52
C LEU A 143 -5.86 10.41 -5.14
N LYS A 144 -5.98 11.70 -4.85
CA LYS A 144 -6.35 12.20 -3.54
C LYS A 144 -7.81 12.62 -3.48
N GLY A 145 -8.43 12.42 -2.31
CA GLY A 145 -9.87 12.67 -2.13
C GLY A 145 -10.76 11.53 -2.66
N PRO A 146 -12.09 11.66 -2.51
CA PRO A 146 -13.03 10.61 -2.93
C PRO A 146 -12.99 10.35 -4.45
N GLN A 147 -12.71 9.11 -4.83
CA GLN A 147 -12.63 8.66 -6.24
C GLN A 147 -13.74 7.65 -6.60
N GLY A 148 -14.78 7.56 -5.78
CA GLY A 148 -15.85 6.56 -5.93
C GLY A 148 -16.63 6.65 -7.23
N THR A 149 -16.68 7.81 -7.92
CA THR A 149 -17.47 8.00 -9.14
C THR A 149 -16.99 7.08 -10.28
N LEU A 150 -15.70 7.08 -10.59
CA LEU A 150 -15.13 6.34 -11.72
C LEU A 150 -14.48 5.00 -11.33
N PHE A 151 -13.81 4.94 -10.18
CA PHE A 151 -13.03 3.75 -9.80
C PHE A 151 -13.86 2.65 -9.15
N GLY A 152 -15.10 2.92 -8.80
CA GLY A 152 -15.99 1.90 -8.25
C GLY A 152 -15.63 1.40 -6.86
N LEU A 153 -14.62 1.96 -6.28
CA LEU A 153 -14.17 1.64 -4.95
C LEU A 153 -14.92 2.48 -3.93
N THR A 154 -15.29 1.83 -2.86
CA THR A 154 -15.87 2.49 -1.70
C THR A 154 -14.74 3.08 -0.87
N THR A 155 -14.09 4.15 -1.36
CA THR A 155 -12.95 4.76 -0.69
C THR A 155 -13.25 6.19 -0.28
N SER A 156 -12.95 6.53 0.97
CA SER A 156 -13.17 7.87 1.51
C SER A 156 -11.95 8.80 1.32
N ALA A 157 -10.75 8.24 1.20
CA ALA A 157 -9.51 9.00 1.22
C ALA A 157 -8.84 9.16 -0.15
N GLY A 158 -8.92 8.15 -1.01
CA GLY A 158 -8.28 8.17 -2.33
C GLY A 158 -7.97 6.78 -2.89
N VAL A 159 -7.20 6.77 -3.98
CA VAL A 159 -6.84 5.55 -4.71
C VAL A 159 -5.36 5.55 -5.06
N ILE A 160 -4.71 4.40 -4.89
CA ILE A 160 -3.41 4.08 -5.47
C ILE A 160 -3.68 3.28 -6.74
N ASN A 161 -3.42 3.90 -7.89
CA ASN A 161 -3.60 3.29 -9.20
C ASN A 161 -2.24 2.86 -9.76
N ILE A 162 -2.06 1.57 -9.97
CA ILE A 162 -0.82 0.94 -10.41
C ILE A 162 -1.02 0.46 -11.85
N THR A 163 -0.15 0.91 -12.75
CA THR A 163 -0.12 0.43 -14.13
C THR A 163 1.17 -0.37 -14.32
N THR A 164 1.05 -1.64 -14.76
CA THR A 164 2.19 -2.49 -15.08
C THR A 164 2.64 -2.27 -16.53
N ASN A 165 3.88 -2.67 -16.87
CA ASN A 165 4.34 -2.57 -18.24
C ASN A 165 3.54 -3.47 -19.19
N ALA A 166 3.16 -2.92 -20.31
CA ALA A 166 2.48 -3.68 -21.35
C ALA A 166 3.47 -4.57 -22.13
N PRO A 167 3.01 -5.72 -22.68
CA PRO A 167 3.79 -6.44 -23.69
C PRO A 167 3.99 -5.60 -24.95
N ASP A 168 5.17 -5.73 -25.58
CA ASP A 168 5.54 -5.03 -26.80
C ASP A 168 5.68 -6.05 -27.95
N PRO A 169 4.82 -6.00 -28.99
CA PRO A 169 4.90 -6.91 -30.11
C PRO A 169 6.04 -6.58 -31.10
N THR A 170 6.74 -5.47 -30.92
CA THR A 170 7.74 -5.00 -31.90
C THR A 170 9.15 -5.53 -31.63
N GLN A 171 9.48 -5.85 -30.36
CA GLN A 171 10.84 -6.23 -30.00
C GLN A 171 10.90 -7.27 -28.88
N PHE A 172 11.88 -8.17 -28.98
CA PHE A 172 12.29 -8.99 -27.85
C PHE A 172 13.13 -8.17 -26.89
N SER A 173 12.83 -8.27 -25.61
CA SER A 173 13.60 -7.57 -24.58
C SER A 173 13.56 -8.32 -23.24
N GLY A 174 14.56 -8.10 -22.44
CA GLY A 174 14.63 -8.68 -21.12
C GLY A 174 15.37 -7.78 -20.13
N ARG A 175 15.17 -8.05 -18.85
CA ARG A 175 15.85 -7.32 -17.77
C ARG A 175 16.01 -8.21 -16.55
N VAL A 176 17.16 -8.09 -15.89
CA VAL A 176 17.41 -8.66 -14.57
C VAL A 176 17.92 -7.55 -13.66
N ARG A 177 17.31 -7.44 -12.49
CA ARG A 177 17.70 -6.52 -11.44
C ARG A 177 17.94 -7.26 -10.14
N THR A 178 19.01 -6.93 -9.45
CA THR A 178 19.37 -7.52 -8.16
C THR A 178 19.72 -6.43 -7.16
N GLU A 179 19.16 -6.52 -5.96
CA GLU A 179 19.53 -5.69 -4.81
C GLU A 179 20.01 -6.61 -3.69
N LEU A 180 21.19 -6.34 -3.17
CA LEU A 180 21.79 -7.05 -2.04
C LEU A 180 22.09 -6.05 -0.94
N SER A 181 21.55 -6.24 0.25
CA SER A 181 21.79 -5.35 1.39
C SER A 181 22.01 -6.10 2.69
N ASP A 182 22.74 -5.49 3.60
CA ASP A 182 23.03 -6.04 4.93
C ASP A 182 21.94 -5.72 5.96
N GLN A 183 20.99 -4.87 5.67
CA GLN A 183 20.03 -4.25 6.59
C GLN A 183 20.66 -3.34 7.67
N GLY A 184 21.96 -3.11 7.69
CA GLY A 184 22.64 -2.30 8.69
C GLY A 184 22.45 -2.74 10.14
N THR A 185 21.94 -3.94 10.37
CA THR A 185 21.60 -4.48 11.69
C THR A 185 22.62 -5.53 12.10
N ALA A 186 23.19 -5.37 13.29
CA ALA A 186 24.21 -6.30 13.79
C ALA A 186 23.64 -7.73 13.95
N GLY A 187 24.29 -8.69 13.33
CA GLY A 187 23.98 -10.11 13.48
C GLY A 187 23.06 -10.74 12.42
N SER A 188 22.66 -9.99 11.41
CA SER A 188 21.96 -10.54 10.24
C SER A 188 22.90 -11.47 9.45
N LYS A 189 22.44 -12.67 9.10
CA LYS A 189 23.27 -13.66 8.39
C LYS A 189 23.40 -13.37 6.90
N TYR A 190 22.35 -12.82 6.26
CA TYR A 190 22.33 -12.59 4.80
C TYR A 190 21.58 -11.32 4.39
N GLY A 191 21.09 -10.49 5.34
CA GLY A 191 20.42 -9.23 5.03
C GLY A 191 19.16 -9.40 4.19
N GLN A 192 19.06 -8.62 3.11
CA GLN A 192 17.98 -8.69 2.15
C GLN A 192 18.52 -8.92 0.74
N GLN A 193 17.86 -9.78 0.00
CA GLN A 193 18.15 -10.08 -1.41
C GLN A 193 16.86 -9.91 -2.19
N VAL A 194 16.84 -8.97 -3.14
CA VAL A 194 15.73 -8.77 -4.07
C VAL A 194 16.23 -9.07 -5.47
N ILE A 195 15.58 -10.01 -6.16
CA ILE A 195 15.86 -10.37 -7.53
C ILE A 195 14.57 -10.18 -8.32
N GLN A 196 14.63 -9.41 -9.40
CA GLN A 196 13.53 -9.19 -10.34
C GLN A 196 13.98 -9.57 -11.75
N GLY A 197 13.15 -10.29 -12.47
CA GLY A 197 13.39 -10.66 -13.86
C GLY A 197 12.18 -10.33 -14.72
N VAL A 198 12.43 -9.88 -15.93
CA VAL A 198 11.39 -9.58 -16.93
C VAL A 198 11.86 -10.09 -18.28
N ILE A 199 10.95 -10.68 -19.04
CA ILE A 199 11.15 -11.03 -20.44
C ILE A 199 9.91 -10.63 -21.25
N ASN A 200 10.11 -9.99 -22.37
CA ASN A 200 9.10 -9.65 -23.36
C ASN A 200 9.38 -10.41 -24.65
N VAL A 201 8.39 -11.15 -25.10
CA VAL A 201 8.50 -12.02 -26.29
C VAL A 201 7.41 -11.65 -27.29
N PRO A 202 7.74 -11.04 -28.43
CA PRO A 202 6.83 -10.92 -29.56
C PRO A 202 6.37 -12.31 -30.00
N VAL A 203 5.07 -12.54 -30.08
CA VAL A 203 4.47 -13.79 -30.56
C VAL A 203 4.11 -13.65 -32.04
N SER A 204 3.68 -12.45 -32.42
CA SER A 204 3.43 -12.03 -33.80
C SER A 204 3.64 -10.51 -33.91
N THR A 205 3.44 -9.96 -35.08
CA THR A 205 3.48 -8.49 -35.29
C THR A 205 2.39 -7.73 -34.55
N THR A 206 1.34 -8.43 -34.10
CA THR A 206 0.18 -7.85 -33.41
C THR A 206 0.03 -8.37 -31.98
N SER A 207 0.89 -9.29 -31.53
CA SER A 207 0.76 -9.88 -30.19
C SER A 207 2.09 -10.13 -29.52
N ALA A 208 2.12 -9.99 -28.20
CA ALA A 208 3.28 -10.27 -27.36
C ALA A 208 2.90 -10.84 -26.01
N LEU A 209 3.82 -11.61 -25.44
CA LEU A 209 3.79 -12.11 -24.08
C LEU A 209 4.89 -11.44 -23.26
N ARG A 210 4.53 -10.90 -22.10
CA ARG A 210 5.45 -10.38 -21.10
C ARG A 210 5.33 -11.18 -19.82
N VAL A 211 6.45 -11.72 -19.36
CA VAL A 211 6.53 -12.47 -18.11
C VAL A 211 7.50 -11.76 -17.17
N SER A 212 7.07 -11.50 -15.97
CA SER A 212 7.88 -10.88 -14.92
C SER A 212 7.81 -11.68 -13.64
N GLY A 213 8.90 -11.67 -12.87
CA GLY A 213 8.98 -12.38 -11.59
C GLY A 213 9.85 -11.67 -10.60
N MET A 214 9.61 -11.95 -9.32
CA MET A 214 10.35 -11.38 -8.19
C MET A 214 10.56 -12.42 -7.11
N ALA A 215 11.75 -12.40 -6.50
CA ALA A 215 12.05 -13.03 -5.23
C ALA A 215 12.61 -11.97 -4.28
N ASN A 216 12.04 -11.87 -3.08
CA ASN A 216 12.50 -10.98 -2.00
C ASN A 216 12.71 -11.84 -0.75
N LEU A 217 13.96 -12.10 -0.44
CA LEU A 217 14.41 -12.87 0.70
C LEU A 217 15.03 -11.93 1.71
N ARG A 218 14.47 -11.86 2.91
CA ARG A 218 14.92 -10.95 3.93
C ARG A 218 15.00 -11.66 5.28
N GLN A 219 16.14 -11.57 5.91
CA GLN A 219 16.23 -11.78 7.34
C GLN A 219 15.64 -10.56 8.04
N GLY A 220 14.67 -10.79 8.93
CA GLY A 220 13.92 -9.71 9.56
C GLY A 220 14.74 -8.88 10.53
N VAL A 221 14.09 -7.86 11.06
CA VAL A 221 14.71 -6.88 11.98
C VAL A 221 14.51 -7.23 13.46
N ASN A 222 13.67 -8.22 13.75
CA ASN A 222 13.39 -8.67 15.12
C ASN A 222 14.07 -10.02 15.40
N ARG A 223 14.63 -10.16 16.60
CA ARG A 223 15.35 -11.37 17.04
C ARG A 223 14.76 -11.90 18.33
N ASN A 224 14.47 -13.20 18.34
CA ASN A 224 14.13 -13.89 19.59
C ASN A 224 15.41 -14.18 20.38
N ALA A 225 15.59 -13.52 21.51
CA ALA A 225 16.77 -13.70 22.36
C ALA A 225 16.87 -15.10 22.98
N THR A 226 15.74 -15.82 23.11
CA THR A 226 15.69 -17.17 23.69
C THR A 226 16.19 -18.23 22.70
N THR A 227 15.79 -18.14 21.43
CA THR A 227 16.16 -19.13 20.40
C THR A 227 17.36 -18.67 19.56
N GLY A 228 17.60 -17.36 19.53
CA GLY A 228 18.61 -16.75 18.67
C GLY A 228 18.13 -16.52 17.23
N ASP A 229 16.89 -16.89 16.91
CA ASP A 229 16.34 -16.79 15.56
C ASP A 229 15.86 -15.38 15.24
N TRP A 230 16.05 -15.01 13.98
CA TRP A 230 15.49 -13.78 13.42
C TRP A 230 14.17 -14.06 12.71
N ASN A 231 13.28 -13.07 12.64
CA ASN A 231 12.07 -13.18 11.85
C ASN A 231 12.42 -13.09 10.35
N ASP A 232 12.28 -14.21 9.64
CA ASP A 232 12.55 -14.27 8.21
C ASP A 232 11.28 -13.93 7.43
N VAL A 233 11.44 -13.14 6.38
CA VAL A 233 10.34 -12.79 5.46
C VAL A 233 10.76 -13.16 4.05
N ASN A 234 10.07 -14.13 3.46
CA ASN A 234 10.32 -14.61 2.11
C ASN A 234 9.09 -14.35 1.24
N ARG A 235 9.30 -13.75 0.07
CA ARG A 235 8.23 -13.45 -0.89
C ARG A 235 8.65 -13.81 -2.29
N TYR A 236 7.71 -14.38 -3.04
CA TYR A 236 7.87 -14.75 -4.45
C TYR A 236 6.62 -14.29 -5.19
N ALA A 237 6.81 -13.74 -6.38
CA ALA A 237 5.71 -13.35 -7.24
C ALA A 237 6.07 -13.56 -8.71
N VAL A 238 5.05 -13.89 -9.50
CA VAL A 238 5.16 -14.03 -10.96
C VAL A 238 3.90 -13.39 -11.58
N ARG A 239 4.08 -12.68 -12.70
CA ARG A 239 3.01 -12.12 -13.52
C ARG A 239 3.26 -12.43 -14.97
N GLY A 240 2.21 -12.89 -15.67
CA GLY A 240 2.17 -13.02 -17.11
C GLY A 240 1.12 -12.05 -17.68
N ARG A 241 1.46 -11.38 -18.76
CA ARG A 241 0.55 -10.51 -19.50
C ARG A 241 0.64 -10.81 -20.98
N TYR A 242 -0.48 -11.02 -21.64
CA TYR A 242 -0.57 -11.24 -23.08
C TYR A 242 -1.41 -10.13 -23.72
N LEU A 243 -0.83 -9.44 -24.69
CA LEU A 243 -1.48 -8.42 -25.50
C LEU A 243 -1.67 -8.96 -26.90
N TRP A 244 -2.86 -8.76 -27.45
CA TRP A 244 -3.18 -9.11 -28.83
C TRP A 244 -4.08 -8.04 -29.47
N ASN A 245 -3.55 -7.34 -30.44
CA ASN A 245 -4.31 -6.49 -31.33
C ASN A 245 -4.96 -7.41 -32.39
N VAL A 246 -6.18 -7.84 -32.09
CA VAL A 246 -6.94 -8.82 -32.93
C VAL A 246 -7.24 -8.26 -34.30
N THR A 247 -7.62 -6.97 -34.33
CA THR A 247 -7.75 -6.11 -35.50
C THR A 247 -7.19 -4.73 -35.14
N ASP A 248 -7.22 -3.80 -36.08
CA ASP A 248 -6.81 -2.40 -35.81
C ASP A 248 -7.73 -1.73 -34.76
N ASP A 249 -8.99 -2.20 -34.67
CA ASP A 249 -10.00 -1.64 -33.78
C ASP A 249 -10.25 -2.49 -32.52
N LEU A 250 -9.73 -3.73 -32.44
CA LEU A 250 -10.02 -4.66 -31.33
C LEU A 250 -8.73 -5.13 -30.65
N THR A 251 -8.59 -4.76 -29.38
CA THR A 251 -7.49 -5.18 -28.53
C THR A 251 -7.97 -6.12 -27.43
N PHE A 252 -7.25 -7.22 -27.24
CA PHE A 252 -7.41 -8.16 -26.12
C PHE A 252 -6.18 -8.13 -25.23
N ASN A 253 -6.38 -8.01 -23.92
CA ASN A 253 -5.32 -7.99 -22.92
C ASN A 253 -5.69 -8.98 -21.79
N LEU A 254 -4.85 -10.00 -21.62
CA LEU A 254 -4.98 -11.02 -20.56
C LEU A 254 -3.85 -10.87 -19.56
N LEU A 255 -4.19 -10.83 -18.28
CA LEU A 255 -3.23 -10.76 -17.19
C LEU A 255 -3.50 -11.89 -16.20
N GLY A 256 -2.43 -12.54 -15.73
CA GLY A 256 -2.46 -13.49 -14.63
C GLY A 256 -1.30 -13.25 -13.68
N ASP A 257 -1.54 -13.37 -12.39
CA ASP A 257 -0.50 -13.23 -11.36
C ASP A 257 -0.65 -14.28 -10.26
N TRP A 258 0.48 -14.61 -9.66
CA TRP A 258 0.58 -15.46 -8.47
C TRP A 258 1.62 -14.88 -7.54
N SER A 259 1.35 -14.93 -6.24
CA SER A 259 2.30 -14.52 -5.21
C SER A 259 2.19 -15.41 -3.98
N LYS A 260 3.32 -15.65 -3.33
CA LYS A 260 3.42 -16.42 -2.11
C LYS A 260 4.41 -15.76 -1.16
N GLY A 261 4.09 -15.75 0.11
CA GLY A 261 4.96 -15.22 1.15
C GLY A 261 4.90 -16.03 2.42
N SER A 262 5.99 -16.04 3.16
CA SER A 262 6.05 -16.56 4.52
C SER A 262 6.81 -15.61 5.41
N THR A 263 6.37 -15.51 6.67
CA THR A 263 7.13 -14.92 7.76
C THR A 263 7.30 -16.01 8.80
N GLU A 264 8.52 -16.37 9.09
CA GLU A 264 8.88 -17.43 10.05
C GLU A 264 9.61 -16.83 11.25
N ASN A 265 9.62 -17.55 12.38
CA ASN A 265 10.28 -17.17 13.63
C ASN A 265 9.83 -15.82 14.19
N GLY A 266 8.57 -15.54 14.07
CA GLY A 266 7.99 -14.32 14.56
C GLY A 266 7.56 -13.36 13.46
N GLY A 267 6.39 -12.80 13.62
CA GLY A 267 5.91 -11.67 12.85
C GLY A 267 6.53 -10.36 13.32
N ASP A 268 5.85 -9.28 13.03
CA ASP A 268 6.18 -7.98 13.58
C ASP A 268 5.89 -7.99 15.10
N PHE A 269 6.89 -8.26 15.92
CA PHE A 269 6.76 -8.30 17.37
C PHE A 269 6.90 -6.94 18.00
N PHE A 270 6.19 -6.75 19.10
CA PHE A 270 6.47 -5.64 19.99
C PHE A 270 7.80 -5.85 20.70
N THR A 271 8.71 -4.93 20.47
CA THR A 271 9.87 -4.72 21.33
C THR A 271 9.57 -3.57 22.30
N PHE A 272 10.13 -3.58 23.50
CA PHE A 272 9.78 -2.58 24.48
C PHE A 272 10.73 -1.40 24.47
N LEU A 273 10.17 -0.16 24.41
CA LEU A 273 10.89 1.07 24.66
C LEU A 273 11.08 1.31 26.15
N SER A 274 10.05 1.00 26.93
CA SER A 274 10.07 1.08 28.39
C SER A 274 9.14 0.01 28.96
N ASN A 275 9.38 -0.39 30.21
CA ASN A 275 8.53 -1.38 30.87
C ASN A 275 8.47 -1.11 32.39
N THR A 276 7.55 -1.81 33.09
CA THR A 276 7.54 -1.83 34.56
C THR A 276 8.83 -2.45 35.09
N ALA A 277 9.20 -2.14 36.34
CA ALA A 277 10.41 -2.69 36.91
C ALA A 277 10.45 -4.23 36.92
N ALA A 278 9.30 -4.87 37.21
CA ALA A 278 9.20 -6.33 37.20
C ALA A 278 9.43 -6.94 35.81
N ASN A 279 8.78 -6.37 34.78
CA ASN A 279 8.94 -6.86 33.41
C ASN A 279 10.33 -6.49 32.84
N THR A 280 10.90 -5.37 33.23
CA THR A 280 12.27 -5.01 32.86
C THR A 280 13.27 -6.02 33.44
N ALA A 281 13.11 -6.45 34.68
CA ALA A 281 13.95 -7.50 35.27
C ALA A 281 13.83 -8.82 34.50
N LEU A 282 12.61 -9.16 34.04
CA LEU A 282 12.39 -10.35 33.21
C LEU A 282 13.07 -10.22 31.84
N LEU A 283 12.95 -9.10 31.16
CA LEU A 283 13.62 -8.85 29.86
C LEU A 283 15.15 -8.89 30.06
N ASN A 284 15.67 -8.30 31.14
CA ASN A 284 17.09 -8.33 31.45
C ASN A 284 17.60 -9.76 31.67
N SER A 285 16.79 -10.68 32.23
CA SER A 285 17.14 -12.09 32.36
C SER A 285 17.34 -12.82 31.04
N CYS A 286 16.74 -12.29 29.94
CA CYS A 286 16.96 -12.72 28.56
C CYS A 286 18.07 -11.92 27.86
N GLY A 287 18.80 -11.03 28.56
CA GLY A 287 19.80 -10.15 27.97
C GLY A 287 19.20 -8.97 27.18
N ILE A 288 17.95 -8.60 27.41
CA ILE A 288 17.26 -7.53 26.69
C ILE A 288 17.14 -6.29 27.57
N THR A 289 17.66 -5.17 27.07
CA THR A 289 17.45 -3.85 27.66
C THR A 289 16.39 -3.09 26.86
N PRO A 290 15.26 -2.68 27.46
CA PRO A 290 14.26 -1.85 26.78
C PRO A 290 14.87 -0.53 26.28
N GLY A 291 14.45 -0.06 25.14
CA GLY A 291 14.91 1.20 24.56
C GLY A 291 14.50 1.39 23.10
N GLU A 292 14.72 2.60 22.60
CA GLU A 292 14.48 2.91 21.19
C GLU A 292 15.42 2.09 20.30
N GLY A 293 14.90 1.48 19.22
CA GLY A 293 15.67 0.63 18.33
C GLY A 293 15.97 -0.77 18.87
N ASN A 294 15.39 -1.16 20.02
CA ASN A 294 15.51 -2.53 20.50
C ASN A 294 14.85 -3.49 19.51
N GLN A 295 15.65 -4.45 19.00
CA GLN A 295 15.22 -5.46 18.04
C GLN A 295 14.89 -6.81 18.70
N ASN A 296 15.20 -6.95 19.98
CA ASN A 296 15.11 -8.23 20.66
C ASN A 296 13.80 -8.38 21.42
N TYR A 297 13.23 -9.56 21.34
CA TYR A 297 12.14 -10.02 22.18
C TYR A 297 12.50 -11.37 22.81
N CYS A 298 11.75 -11.82 23.80
CA CYS A 298 12.02 -13.03 24.54
C CYS A 298 10.77 -13.90 24.52
N LEU A 299 10.81 -15.00 23.77
CA LEU A 299 9.69 -15.93 23.62
C LEU A 299 10.21 -17.37 23.52
N GLY A 300 9.55 -18.31 24.22
CA GLY A 300 9.90 -19.73 24.11
C GLY A 300 9.60 -20.27 22.70
N ALA A 301 10.46 -21.18 22.19
CA ALA A 301 10.37 -21.76 20.84
C ALA A 301 9.00 -22.37 20.50
N ALA A 302 8.29 -22.93 21.49
CA ALA A 302 6.94 -23.49 21.30
C ALA A 302 5.87 -22.44 20.94
N ASN A 303 6.20 -21.14 21.04
CA ASN A 303 5.29 -20.04 20.79
C ASN A 303 5.70 -19.17 19.60
N GLU A 304 6.64 -19.66 18.79
CA GLU A 304 7.06 -18.94 17.60
C GLU A 304 5.88 -18.75 16.63
N PHE A 305 5.76 -17.53 16.12
CA PHE A 305 4.70 -17.15 15.19
C PHE A 305 5.16 -17.40 13.77
N SER A 306 4.28 -17.97 12.96
CA SER A 306 4.46 -18.11 11.52
C SER A 306 3.22 -17.60 10.79
N SER A 307 3.44 -16.82 9.74
CA SER A 307 2.39 -16.34 8.84
C SER A 307 2.72 -16.78 7.42
N LYS A 308 1.72 -17.31 6.72
CA LYS A 308 1.84 -17.69 5.31
C LYS A 308 0.74 -16.97 4.52
N PHE A 309 1.12 -16.50 3.37
CA PHE A 309 0.24 -15.84 2.41
C PHE A 309 0.40 -16.51 1.05
N GLU A 310 -0.72 -16.74 0.37
CA GLU A 310 -0.75 -17.16 -1.03
C GLU A 310 -1.91 -16.49 -1.73
N GLY A 311 -1.62 -15.89 -2.90
CA GLY A 311 -2.61 -15.20 -3.71
C GLY A 311 -2.40 -15.47 -5.19
N TRP A 312 -3.49 -15.53 -5.95
CA TRP A 312 -3.48 -15.54 -7.40
C TRP A 312 -4.68 -14.80 -7.95
N GLY A 313 -4.54 -14.30 -9.13
CA GLY A 313 -5.61 -13.60 -9.81
C GLY A 313 -5.40 -13.53 -11.30
N GLY A 314 -6.45 -13.09 -12.00
CA GLY A 314 -6.37 -12.82 -13.42
C GLY A 314 -7.45 -11.87 -13.85
N SER A 315 -7.21 -11.21 -14.99
CA SER A 315 -8.16 -10.34 -15.66
C SER A 315 -8.09 -10.48 -17.17
N ALA A 316 -9.24 -10.36 -17.82
CA ALA A 316 -9.37 -10.26 -19.26
C ALA A 316 -10.01 -8.91 -19.60
N GLN A 317 -9.37 -8.14 -20.45
CA GLN A 317 -9.84 -6.87 -20.95
C GLN A 317 -10.02 -6.95 -22.46
N LEU A 318 -11.19 -6.54 -22.94
CA LEU A 318 -11.48 -6.31 -24.35
C LEU A 318 -11.72 -4.83 -24.55
N GLU A 319 -11.09 -4.25 -25.55
CA GLU A 319 -11.29 -2.86 -25.95
C GLU A 319 -11.59 -2.82 -27.45
N TYR A 320 -12.74 -2.24 -27.81
CA TYR A 320 -13.20 -2.11 -29.18
C TYR A 320 -13.44 -0.65 -29.51
N ASP A 321 -12.68 -0.14 -30.47
CA ASP A 321 -12.89 1.20 -31.03
C ASP A 321 -13.94 1.12 -32.16
N ALA A 322 -15.14 1.62 -31.86
CA ALA A 322 -16.23 1.69 -32.83
C ALA A 322 -16.23 3.01 -33.63
N GLY A 323 -15.18 3.81 -33.54
CA GLY A 323 -15.03 5.13 -34.16
C GLY A 323 -15.66 6.25 -33.32
N PRO A 324 -17.00 6.34 -33.19
CA PRO A 324 -17.63 7.38 -32.35
C PRO A 324 -17.53 7.11 -30.85
N LEU A 325 -17.16 5.91 -30.45
CA LEU A 325 -16.97 5.54 -29.03
C LEU A 325 -16.07 4.31 -28.90
N THR A 326 -15.38 4.22 -27.79
CA THR A 326 -14.59 3.04 -27.37
C THR A 326 -15.37 2.25 -26.33
N LEU A 327 -15.59 0.95 -26.61
CA LEU A 327 -16.21 0.02 -25.68
C LEU A 327 -15.13 -0.80 -24.95
N THR A 328 -15.22 -0.86 -23.62
CA THR A 328 -14.29 -1.62 -22.79
C THR A 328 -15.07 -2.61 -21.92
N SER A 329 -14.63 -3.86 -21.88
CA SER A 329 -15.10 -4.89 -20.97
C SER A 329 -13.94 -5.42 -20.14
N ILE A 330 -14.07 -5.46 -18.81
CA ILE A 330 -13.03 -5.96 -17.90
C ILE A 330 -13.67 -6.97 -16.96
N THR A 331 -13.23 -8.23 -17.08
CA THR A 331 -13.60 -9.33 -16.17
C THR A 331 -12.39 -9.69 -15.32
N ALA A 332 -12.53 -9.78 -14.01
CA ALA A 332 -11.44 -10.18 -13.15
C ALA A 332 -11.89 -11.09 -12.01
N TYR A 333 -10.99 -11.99 -11.63
CA TYR A 333 -11.12 -12.86 -10.46
C TYR A 333 -9.82 -12.90 -9.67
N ARG A 334 -9.94 -12.85 -8.33
CA ARG A 334 -8.81 -12.95 -7.42
C ARG A 334 -9.13 -13.81 -6.21
N LYS A 335 -8.14 -14.57 -5.75
CA LYS A 335 -8.20 -15.36 -4.52
C LYS A 335 -6.93 -15.10 -3.69
N ASN A 336 -7.12 -14.81 -2.41
CA ASN A 336 -6.04 -14.68 -1.45
C ASN A 336 -6.32 -15.54 -0.22
N GLU A 337 -5.31 -16.20 0.28
CA GLU A 337 -5.36 -16.99 1.51
C GLU A 337 -4.23 -16.57 2.44
N THR A 338 -4.54 -16.43 3.70
CA THR A 338 -3.55 -16.24 4.77
C THR A 338 -3.79 -17.25 5.85
N SER A 339 -2.72 -17.75 6.44
CA SER A 339 -2.76 -18.60 7.62
C SER A 339 -1.69 -18.16 8.60
N ASN A 340 -2.08 -18.04 9.85
CA ASN A 340 -1.20 -17.69 10.95
C ASN A 340 -1.22 -18.81 11.97
N THR A 341 -0.03 -19.19 12.46
CA THR A 341 0.13 -20.18 13.52
C THR A 341 1.12 -19.68 14.55
N GLY A 342 0.99 -20.10 15.80
CA GLY A 342 1.93 -19.76 16.85
C GLY A 342 1.37 -18.84 17.91
N GLY A 343 2.24 -18.41 18.78
CA GLY A 343 1.91 -17.84 20.06
C GLY A 343 1.82 -16.32 20.10
N ASN A 344 1.98 -15.82 21.27
CA ASN A 344 1.64 -14.46 21.66
C ASN A 344 2.46 -13.40 20.95
N ILE A 345 1.92 -12.84 19.88
CA ILE A 345 2.49 -11.76 19.06
C ILE A 345 2.73 -10.46 19.84
N TYR A 346 2.18 -10.35 21.05
CA TYR A 346 2.07 -9.07 21.73
C TYR A 346 2.87 -8.94 23.02
N ARG A 347 3.61 -9.99 23.46
CA ARG A 347 4.29 -9.96 24.74
C ARG A 347 5.68 -10.58 24.73
N ALA A 348 6.68 -9.73 24.66
CA ALA A 348 8.06 -10.11 24.93
C ALA A 348 8.29 -10.51 26.41
N ASP A 349 7.35 -10.18 27.29
CA ASP A 349 7.36 -10.47 28.74
C ASP A 349 6.62 -11.76 29.11
N SER A 350 6.12 -12.53 28.14
CA SER A 350 5.25 -13.69 28.37
C SER A 350 5.95 -14.93 28.93
N LEU A 351 7.25 -14.87 29.20
CA LEU A 351 7.97 -15.94 29.89
C LEU A 351 7.38 -16.25 31.29
N ALA A 352 6.65 -15.30 31.88
CA ALA A 352 6.23 -15.40 33.26
C ALA A 352 4.73 -15.57 33.47
N SER A 353 3.83 -15.25 32.51
CA SER A 353 2.42 -15.16 32.88
C SER A 353 1.40 -15.79 31.95
N THR A 354 1.49 -15.64 30.64
CA THR A 354 0.44 -16.15 29.74
C THR A 354 1.01 -16.55 28.40
N LEU A 355 0.89 -17.81 28.05
CA LEU A 355 1.24 -18.35 26.75
C LEU A 355 -0.06 -18.48 25.94
N ARG A 356 -0.13 -17.84 24.78
CA ARG A 356 -1.23 -17.99 23.84
C ARG A 356 -0.66 -18.64 22.58
N SER A 357 -1.09 -19.85 22.27
CA SER A 357 -0.81 -20.48 20.99
C SER A 357 -2.10 -20.62 20.20
N GLY A 358 -2.05 -20.38 18.90
CA GLY A 358 -3.25 -20.43 18.10
C GLY A 358 -2.99 -20.64 16.62
N ALA A 359 -4.07 -20.88 15.90
CA ALA A 359 -4.09 -20.91 14.45
C ALA A 359 -5.33 -20.14 13.97
N THR A 360 -5.17 -19.35 12.96
CA THR A 360 -6.27 -18.67 12.28
C THR A 360 -5.94 -18.53 10.80
N GLY A 361 -6.95 -18.33 9.98
CA GLY A 361 -6.76 -18.12 8.55
C GLY A 361 -7.88 -17.29 7.95
N THR A 362 -7.56 -16.58 6.89
CA THR A 362 -8.53 -15.80 6.13
C THR A 362 -8.43 -16.13 4.65
N LYS A 363 -9.58 -16.36 4.02
CA LYS A 363 -9.71 -16.58 2.57
C LYS A 363 -10.57 -15.48 1.99
N ILE A 364 -10.06 -14.80 0.97
CA ILE A 364 -10.79 -13.76 0.23
C ILE A 364 -10.91 -14.21 -1.22
N ARG A 365 -12.13 -14.12 -1.78
CA ARG A 365 -12.41 -14.32 -3.19
C ARG A 365 -13.13 -13.09 -3.68
N LEU A 366 -12.67 -12.53 -4.79
CA LEU A 366 -13.24 -11.34 -5.41
C LEU A 366 -13.47 -11.61 -6.88
N PHE A 367 -14.70 -11.39 -7.33
CA PHE A 367 -15.05 -11.32 -8.74
C PHE A 367 -15.51 -9.91 -9.09
N THR A 368 -15.06 -9.37 -10.23
CA THR A 368 -15.50 -8.07 -10.74
C THR A 368 -15.78 -8.12 -12.23
N GLN A 369 -16.78 -7.36 -12.66
CA GLN A 369 -17.11 -7.14 -14.07
C GLN A 369 -17.39 -5.65 -14.28
N GLU A 370 -16.74 -5.05 -15.26
CA GLU A 370 -16.96 -3.67 -15.68
C GLU A 370 -17.27 -3.62 -17.17
N PHE A 371 -18.31 -2.87 -17.56
CA PHE A 371 -18.57 -2.46 -18.93
C PHE A 371 -18.55 -0.95 -19.01
N ARG A 372 -17.88 -0.41 -20.01
CA ARG A 372 -17.68 1.01 -20.18
C ARG A 372 -17.76 1.43 -21.64
N ALA A 373 -18.37 2.59 -21.89
CA ALA A 373 -18.34 3.28 -23.16
C ALA A 373 -17.77 4.69 -22.96
N SER A 374 -16.79 5.07 -23.76
CA SER A 374 -16.12 6.36 -23.69
C SER A 374 -16.13 7.04 -25.07
N SER A 375 -16.38 8.35 -25.11
CA SER A 375 -16.25 9.15 -26.35
C SER A 375 -14.78 9.26 -26.74
N PRO A 376 -14.47 9.60 -28.00
CA PRO A 376 -13.13 10.01 -28.39
C PRO A 376 -12.63 11.19 -27.54
N SER A 377 -11.31 11.28 -27.37
CA SER A 377 -10.66 12.45 -26.75
C SER A 377 -10.78 13.68 -27.67
N ASN A 378 -10.72 14.87 -27.06
CA ASN A 378 -10.82 16.17 -27.76
C ASN A 378 -12.18 16.45 -28.43
N SER A 379 -13.25 15.76 -28.01
CA SER A 379 -14.62 16.11 -28.40
C SER A 379 -15.11 17.31 -27.62
N THR A 380 -16.05 18.11 -28.16
CA THR A 380 -16.70 19.22 -27.44
C THR A 380 -17.36 18.74 -26.14
N PHE A 381 -17.89 17.51 -26.18
CA PHE A 381 -18.39 16.82 -25.01
C PHE A 381 -17.78 15.43 -24.90
N GLU A 382 -16.88 15.31 -23.96
CA GLU A 382 -16.25 14.02 -23.62
C GLU A 382 -17.05 13.34 -22.52
N TYR A 383 -17.27 12.04 -22.66
CA TYR A 383 -17.98 11.28 -21.65
C TYR A 383 -17.40 9.87 -21.46
N THR A 384 -17.59 9.35 -20.26
CA THR A 384 -17.40 7.93 -19.92
C THR A 384 -18.61 7.49 -19.12
N VAL A 385 -19.29 6.43 -19.57
CA VAL A 385 -20.42 5.82 -18.86
C VAL A 385 -20.17 4.34 -18.70
N GLY A 386 -20.70 3.73 -17.64
CA GLY A 386 -20.47 2.31 -17.43
C GLY A 386 -21.32 1.70 -16.33
N ALA A 387 -21.21 0.36 -16.25
CA ALA A 387 -21.78 -0.46 -15.21
C ALA A 387 -20.68 -1.32 -14.57
N PHE A 388 -20.76 -1.53 -13.27
CA PHE A 388 -19.79 -2.29 -12.49
C PHE A 388 -20.50 -3.22 -11.52
N TYR A 389 -20.06 -4.46 -11.51
CA TYR A 389 -20.48 -5.48 -10.55
C TYR A 389 -19.29 -6.00 -9.78
N SER A 390 -19.44 -6.23 -8.48
CA SER A 390 -18.46 -6.92 -7.65
C SER A 390 -19.11 -7.84 -6.64
N ASN A 391 -18.45 -8.97 -6.38
CA ASN A 391 -18.80 -9.91 -5.33
C ASN A 391 -17.52 -10.33 -4.61
N GLN A 392 -17.41 -9.96 -3.34
CA GLN A 392 -16.29 -10.34 -2.47
C GLN A 392 -16.80 -11.24 -1.35
N LYS A 393 -16.24 -12.46 -1.25
CA LYS A 393 -16.48 -13.35 -0.12
C LYS A 393 -15.22 -13.47 0.72
N THR A 394 -15.32 -13.10 1.99
CA THR A 394 -14.24 -13.23 3.01
C THR A 394 -14.67 -14.30 4.02
N VAL A 395 -13.84 -15.33 4.17
CA VAL A 395 -14.05 -16.40 5.16
C VAL A 395 -12.91 -16.33 6.16
N GLN A 396 -13.23 -15.99 7.39
CA GLN A 396 -12.30 -16.04 8.52
C GLN A 396 -12.51 -17.33 9.29
N GLN A 397 -11.48 -18.17 9.32
CA GLN A 397 -11.50 -19.42 10.07
C GLN A 397 -11.54 -19.16 11.58
N PRO A 398 -12.16 -20.02 12.37
CA PRO A 398 -12.16 -19.91 13.82
C PRO A 398 -10.72 -19.81 14.34
N GLU A 399 -10.44 -18.76 15.10
CA GLU A 399 -9.18 -18.69 15.83
C GLU A 399 -9.21 -19.73 16.95
N ARG A 400 -8.28 -20.68 16.88
CA ARG A 400 -8.06 -21.65 17.95
C ARG A 400 -6.90 -21.16 18.81
N PHE A 401 -7.13 -20.95 20.10
CA PHE A 401 -6.04 -20.56 20.99
C PHE A 401 -6.15 -21.24 22.36
N THR A 402 -5.00 -21.60 22.89
CA THR A 402 -4.83 -22.12 24.24
C THR A 402 -4.17 -21.05 25.09
N ILE A 403 -4.79 -20.65 26.18
CA ILE A 403 -4.19 -19.75 27.17
C ILE A 403 -3.62 -20.59 28.28
N SER A 404 -2.31 -20.53 28.50
CA SER A 404 -1.63 -21.15 29.63
C SER A 404 -1.12 -20.05 30.56
N VAL A 405 -1.43 -20.12 31.84
CA VAL A 405 -0.91 -19.20 32.86
C VAL A 405 0.23 -19.91 33.57
N ARG A 406 1.42 -19.33 33.56
CA ARG A 406 2.55 -19.79 34.34
C ARG A 406 2.56 -19.05 35.67
N LEU A 407 2.45 -19.77 36.77
CA LEU A 407 2.56 -19.21 38.10
C LEU A 407 4.03 -18.93 38.49
N PRO A 408 4.29 -18.05 39.47
CA PRO A 408 5.65 -17.75 39.93
C PRO A 408 6.46 -18.95 40.37
N ASN A 409 5.80 -20.02 40.83
CA ASN A 409 6.42 -21.31 41.19
C ASN A 409 6.72 -22.24 40.01
N GLY A 410 6.52 -21.76 38.78
CA GLY A 410 6.77 -22.51 37.55
C GLY A 410 5.64 -23.45 37.10
N ILE A 411 4.58 -23.62 37.90
CA ILE A 411 3.42 -24.42 37.51
C ILE A 411 2.67 -23.75 36.38
N VAL A 412 2.41 -24.49 35.30
CA VAL A 412 1.60 -24.03 34.17
C VAL A 412 0.18 -24.53 34.36
N ILE A 413 -0.74 -23.60 34.61
CA ILE A 413 -2.18 -23.87 34.60
C ILE A 413 -2.60 -23.71 33.14
N ARG A 414 -3.14 -24.75 32.52
CA ARG A 414 -3.77 -24.71 31.22
C ARG A 414 -5.27 -24.50 31.38
N PRO A 415 -5.76 -23.26 31.30
CA PRO A 415 -7.18 -23.05 31.15
C PRO A 415 -7.55 -23.24 29.70
N VAL A 416 -8.69 -23.82 29.53
CA VAL A 416 -9.53 -24.00 28.35
C VAL A 416 -8.96 -23.59 27.00
N ASP A 417 -8.94 -24.55 26.08
CA ASP A 417 -8.88 -24.27 24.64
C ASP A 417 -10.09 -23.40 24.27
N SER A 418 -9.85 -22.20 23.83
CA SER A 418 -10.89 -21.32 23.32
C SER A 418 -10.92 -21.44 21.79
N LEU A 419 -12.10 -21.66 21.27
CA LEU A 419 -12.36 -21.71 19.85
C LEU A 419 -13.22 -20.50 19.47
N GLY A 420 -12.71 -19.67 18.55
CA GLY A 420 -13.43 -18.50 18.05
C GLY A 420 -14.61 -18.88 17.15
N ALA A 421 -15.04 -17.95 16.31
CA ALA A 421 -16.15 -18.17 15.39
C ALA A 421 -15.68 -18.25 13.95
N LEU A 422 -16.33 -19.07 13.15
CA LEU A 422 -16.30 -18.98 11.69
C LEU A 422 -17.11 -17.76 11.27
N ASN A 423 -16.50 -16.85 10.53
CA ASN A 423 -17.15 -15.66 10.00
C ASN A 423 -17.10 -15.71 8.46
N GLU A 424 -18.26 -15.75 7.82
CA GLU A 424 -18.40 -15.66 6.38
C GLU A 424 -19.04 -14.33 6.02
N ILE A 425 -18.28 -13.43 5.42
CA ILE A 425 -18.70 -12.08 5.04
C ILE A 425 -18.82 -12.03 3.52
N THR A 426 -19.98 -11.64 3.00
CA THR A 426 -20.22 -11.44 1.57
C THR A 426 -20.55 -9.97 1.34
N ASP A 427 -19.78 -9.31 0.48
CA ASP A 427 -20.00 -7.94 0.02
C ASP A 427 -20.29 -7.99 -1.49
N GLU A 428 -21.52 -7.69 -1.85
CA GLU A 428 -22.01 -7.68 -3.21
C GLU A 428 -22.47 -6.28 -3.59
N SER A 429 -22.06 -5.77 -4.75
CA SER A 429 -22.50 -4.48 -5.22
C SER A 429 -22.64 -4.40 -6.74
N LEU A 430 -23.67 -3.65 -7.17
CA LEU A 430 -23.93 -3.27 -8.55
C LEU A 430 -23.95 -1.74 -8.62
N ALA A 431 -23.34 -1.18 -9.65
CA ALA A 431 -23.35 0.26 -9.84
C ALA A 431 -23.47 0.64 -11.30
N VAL A 432 -24.09 1.80 -11.53
CA VAL A 432 -24.05 2.51 -12.80
C VAL A 432 -23.41 3.88 -12.57
N PHE A 433 -22.57 4.30 -13.50
CA PHE A 433 -21.83 5.53 -13.36
C PHE A 433 -21.63 6.26 -14.69
N GLY A 434 -21.36 7.54 -14.61
CA GLY A 434 -20.98 8.34 -15.76
C GLY A 434 -20.28 9.62 -15.31
N GLN A 435 -19.40 10.11 -16.16
CA GLN A 435 -18.77 11.43 -16.05
C GLN A 435 -18.73 12.05 -17.44
N GLY A 436 -19.05 13.34 -17.50
CA GLY A 436 -18.93 14.14 -18.71
C GLY A 436 -18.06 15.37 -18.45
N THR A 437 -17.31 15.77 -19.47
CA THR A 437 -16.55 17.01 -19.52
C THR A 437 -17.00 17.79 -20.73
N LEU A 438 -17.59 18.96 -20.49
CA LEU A 438 -18.01 19.90 -21.53
C LEU A 438 -16.93 20.95 -21.73
N HIS A 439 -16.36 21.03 -22.91
CA HIS A 439 -15.49 22.12 -23.36
C HIS A 439 -16.37 23.33 -23.71
N ALA A 440 -16.71 24.14 -22.69
CA ALA A 440 -17.61 25.28 -22.84
C ALA A 440 -16.98 26.39 -23.68
N THR A 441 -15.66 26.53 -23.60
CA THR A 441 -14.81 27.35 -24.46
C THR A 441 -13.48 26.66 -24.65
N ASP A 442 -12.58 27.16 -25.47
CA ASP A 442 -11.22 26.63 -25.66
C ASP A 442 -10.43 26.57 -24.34
N SER A 443 -10.78 27.43 -23.37
CA SER A 443 -10.09 27.51 -22.07
C SER A 443 -10.89 27.00 -20.89
N LEU A 444 -12.22 26.89 -21.00
CA LEU A 444 -13.11 26.55 -19.87
C LEU A 444 -13.76 25.18 -20.08
N ARG A 445 -13.56 24.30 -19.11
CA ARG A 445 -14.19 22.97 -19.06
C ARG A 445 -15.06 22.84 -17.81
N VAL A 446 -16.24 22.24 -18.00
CA VAL A 446 -17.18 21.92 -16.92
C VAL A 446 -17.26 20.40 -16.79
N ILE A 447 -17.06 19.89 -15.57
CA ILE A 447 -17.04 18.48 -15.28
C ILE A 447 -18.22 18.13 -14.40
N LEU A 448 -18.97 17.11 -14.79
CA LEU A 448 -20.07 16.53 -14.02
C LEU A 448 -19.96 15.01 -14.03
N GLY A 449 -20.00 14.39 -12.87
CA GLY A 449 -19.99 12.95 -12.73
C GLY A 449 -20.94 12.47 -11.65
N GLY A 450 -21.51 11.28 -11.86
CA GLY A 450 -22.42 10.65 -10.94
C GLY A 450 -22.28 9.14 -10.94
N ARG A 451 -22.55 8.50 -9.80
CA ARG A 451 -22.62 7.05 -9.63
C ARG A 451 -23.70 6.70 -8.64
N TYR A 452 -24.55 5.79 -9.01
CA TYR A 452 -25.42 5.08 -8.09
C TYR A 452 -24.82 3.69 -7.79
N THR A 453 -24.76 3.33 -6.52
CA THR A 453 -24.30 2.00 -6.09
C THR A 453 -25.34 1.41 -5.14
N GLY A 454 -25.93 0.28 -5.55
CA GLY A 454 -26.72 -0.60 -4.69
C GLY A 454 -25.82 -1.76 -4.22
N GLY A 455 -25.88 -2.12 -2.94
CA GLY A 455 -25.05 -3.18 -2.39
C GLY A 455 -25.68 -3.86 -1.20
N ARG A 456 -25.17 -5.06 -0.92
CA ARG A 456 -25.55 -5.87 0.23
C ARG A 456 -24.31 -6.46 0.88
N LEU A 457 -24.09 -6.11 2.15
CA LEU A 457 -23.10 -6.72 3.00
C LEU A 457 -23.79 -7.66 3.98
N SER A 458 -23.40 -8.93 4.03
CA SER A 458 -23.94 -9.92 4.94
C SER A 458 -22.84 -10.64 5.70
N LEU A 459 -23.14 -11.02 6.93
CA LEU A 459 -22.31 -11.86 7.79
C LEU A 459 -23.11 -13.07 8.23
N ASP A 460 -22.59 -14.26 7.95
CA ASP A 460 -22.96 -15.52 8.57
C ASP A 460 -21.88 -15.89 9.59
N ARG A 461 -22.21 -15.94 10.86
CA ARG A 461 -21.31 -16.32 11.95
C ARG A 461 -21.76 -17.59 12.61
N THR A 462 -20.83 -18.54 12.75
CA THR A 462 -21.03 -19.76 13.54
C THR A 462 -19.99 -19.79 14.64
N ASP A 463 -20.42 -19.74 15.88
CA ASP A 463 -19.55 -19.90 17.05
C ASP A 463 -19.08 -21.36 17.10
N ALA A 464 -17.76 -21.56 17.02
CA ALA A 464 -17.21 -22.92 16.92
C ALA A 464 -17.19 -23.65 18.28
N ALA A 465 -17.33 -22.94 19.40
CA ALA A 465 -17.34 -23.54 20.72
C ALA A 465 -18.71 -24.20 21.05
N ASN A 466 -19.81 -23.62 20.60
CA ASN A 466 -21.15 -24.09 20.94
C ASN A 466 -22.09 -24.29 19.73
N GLY A 467 -21.63 -23.98 18.51
CA GLY A 467 -22.40 -24.11 17.28
C GLY A 467 -23.48 -23.04 17.10
N SER A 468 -23.57 -22.01 17.96
CA SER A 468 -24.59 -20.96 17.84
C SER A 468 -24.35 -20.15 16.56
N LYS A 469 -25.44 -19.76 15.91
CA LYS A 469 -25.42 -18.99 14.65
C LYS A 469 -25.95 -17.59 14.87
N SER A 470 -25.33 -16.63 14.24
CA SER A 470 -25.84 -15.26 14.15
C SER A 470 -25.66 -14.73 12.72
N PHE A 471 -26.61 -13.90 12.32
CA PHE A 471 -26.65 -13.34 10.98
C PHE A 471 -26.87 -11.83 11.03
N GLN A 472 -26.18 -11.08 10.18
CA GLN A 472 -26.35 -9.63 10.04
C GLN A 472 -26.37 -9.24 8.56
N ILE A 473 -27.19 -8.24 8.22
CA ILE A 473 -27.25 -7.65 6.88
C ILE A 473 -27.17 -6.14 6.97
N LEU A 474 -26.47 -5.54 6.04
CA LEU A 474 -26.50 -4.12 5.73
C LEU A 474 -26.75 -3.93 4.23
N ASN A 475 -27.89 -3.34 3.89
CA ASN A 475 -28.13 -2.88 2.53
C ASN A 475 -27.63 -1.44 2.38
N VAL A 476 -26.97 -1.17 1.28
CA VAL A 476 -26.33 0.13 0.99
C VAL A 476 -26.80 0.63 -0.36
N ASP A 477 -27.53 1.76 -0.35
CA ASP A 477 -27.93 2.51 -1.53
C ASP A 477 -27.31 3.90 -1.43
N ARG A 478 -26.37 4.23 -2.31
CA ARG A 478 -25.60 5.48 -2.24
C ARG A 478 -25.42 6.12 -3.60
N ILE A 479 -25.47 7.45 -3.58
CA ILE A 479 -25.12 8.28 -4.71
C ILE A 479 -23.79 8.98 -4.38
N SER A 480 -22.79 8.78 -5.23
CA SER A 480 -21.56 9.55 -5.29
C SER A 480 -21.63 10.52 -6.47
N TRP A 481 -21.02 11.68 -6.33
CA TRP A 481 -21.00 12.64 -7.42
C TRP A 481 -19.74 13.52 -7.35
N ARG A 482 -19.41 14.10 -8.47
CA ARG A 482 -18.33 15.08 -8.62
C ARG A 482 -18.77 16.17 -9.58
N THR A 483 -18.47 17.41 -9.24
CA THR A 483 -18.55 18.54 -10.15
C THR A 483 -17.27 19.33 -10.10
N GLY A 484 -16.91 19.97 -11.20
CA GLY A 484 -15.68 20.74 -11.27
C GLY A 484 -15.70 21.74 -12.41
N LEU A 485 -14.85 22.75 -12.23
CA LEU A 485 -14.48 23.71 -13.25
C LEU A 485 -12.98 23.64 -13.46
N GLN A 486 -12.55 23.69 -14.70
CA GLN A 486 -11.18 23.75 -15.10
C GLN A 486 -11.00 24.91 -16.07
N TYR A 487 -9.96 25.71 -15.86
CA TYR A 487 -9.66 26.87 -16.68
C TYR A 487 -8.18 26.91 -17.07
N ASP A 488 -7.90 26.84 -18.35
CA ASP A 488 -6.56 26.99 -18.89
C ASP A 488 -6.22 28.48 -18.99
N ILE A 489 -5.42 28.97 -18.06
CA ILE A 489 -4.97 30.38 -18.02
C ILE A 489 -4.06 30.64 -19.24
N ASN A 490 -3.22 29.65 -19.56
CA ASN A 490 -2.41 29.59 -20.78
C ASN A 490 -2.02 28.14 -21.06
N ARG A 491 -1.20 27.87 -22.07
CA ARG A 491 -0.78 26.53 -22.49
C ARG A 491 0.01 25.75 -21.44
N SER A 492 0.62 26.43 -20.46
CA SER A 492 1.44 25.82 -19.42
C SER A 492 0.88 25.92 -18.03
N LEU A 493 -0.27 26.60 -17.84
CA LEU A 493 -0.88 26.86 -16.54
C LEU A 493 -2.39 26.63 -16.57
N MET A 494 -2.86 25.69 -15.78
CA MET A 494 -4.26 25.34 -15.58
C MET A 494 -4.65 25.55 -14.12
N ALA A 495 -5.82 26.12 -13.87
CA ALA A 495 -6.46 26.21 -12.56
C ALA A 495 -7.75 25.37 -12.52
N TYR A 496 -8.09 24.81 -11.37
CA TYR A 496 -9.31 24.04 -11.21
C TYR A 496 -9.93 24.21 -9.83
N ALA A 497 -11.24 23.95 -9.77
CA ALA A 497 -11.97 23.81 -8.51
C ALA A 497 -12.96 22.66 -8.62
N THR A 498 -13.02 21.80 -7.61
CA THR A 498 -13.91 20.62 -7.60
C THR A 498 -14.63 20.47 -6.27
N ALA A 499 -15.85 19.94 -6.35
CA ALA A 499 -16.59 19.44 -5.20
C ALA A 499 -16.98 17.98 -5.47
N SER A 500 -16.81 17.11 -4.47
CA SER A 500 -17.11 15.69 -4.63
C SER A 500 -17.70 15.11 -3.35
N ARG A 501 -18.62 14.18 -3.54
CA ARG A 501 -19.19 13.33 -2.48
C ARG A 501 -18.92 11.88 -2.83
N GLY A 502 -18.22 11.19 -1.95
CA GLY A 502 -18.00 9.75 -2.03
C GLY A 502 -18.71 9.00 -0.91
N PHE A 503 -18.39 7.71 -0.79
CA PHE A 503 -18.67 6.93 0.38
C PHE A 503 -17.60 5.84 0.55
N LYS A 504 -17.43 5.37 1.78
CA LYS A 504 -16.74 4.11 2.10
C LYS A 504 -17.78 3.12 2.58
N GLY A 505 -17.71 1.88 2.13
CA GLY A 505 -18.66 0.83 2.49
C GLY A 505 -18.89 0.72 3.99
N GLY A 506 -20.07 0.28 4.38
CA GLY A 506 -20.33 -0.11 5.77
C GLY A 506 -19.54 -1.35 6.14
N GLN A 507 -19.51 -1.66 7.41
CA GLN A 507 -18.89 -2.89 7.91
C GLN A 507 -19.80 -3.56 8.93
N ILE A 508 -19.62 -4.86 9.11
CA ILE A 508 -20.21 -5.58 10.20
C ILE A 508 -19.08 -5.85 11.20
N ALA A 509 -19.18 -5.22 12.37
CA ALA A 509 -18.24 -5.45 13.45
C ALA A 509 -18.45 -6.85 14.02
N VAL A 510 -17.37 -7.56 14.24
CA VAL A 510 -17.35 -8.94 14.76
C VAL A 510 -16.64 -8.95 16.10
N PRO A 511 -17.32 -8.60 17.19
CA PRO A 511 -16.71 -8.60 18.52
C PRO A 511 -16.44 -10.02 19.01
N THR A 512 -15.56 -10.15 20.00
CA THR A 512 -15.32 -11.42 20.69
C THR A 512 -16.58 -11.85 21.44
N ALA A 513 -16.87 -13.16 21.47
CA ALA A 513 -17.99 -13.70 22.23
C ALA A 513 -17.90 -13.26 23.73
N PRO A 514 -19.02 -13.01 24.42
CA PRO A 514 -20.41 -13.29 24.03
C PRO A 514 -21.12 -12.17 23.24
N LEU A 515 -20.42 -11.11 22.84
CA LEU A 515 -21.03 -9.98 22.13
C LEU A 515 -21.48 -10.39 20.72
N LEU A 516 -22.66 -9.92 20.31
CA LEU A 516 -23.21 -10.18 18.97
C LEU A 516 -22.63 -9.21 17.94
N PRO A 517 -22.51 -9.64 16.67
CA PRO A 517 -22.16 -8.76 15.57
C PRO A 517 -23.15 -7.60 15.42
N TYR A 518 -22.66 -6.43 15.03
CA TYR A 518 -23.49 -5.25 14.78
C TYR A 518 -22.98 -4.45 13.57
N VAL A 519 -23.87 -3.61 13.05
CA VAL A 519 -23.61 -2.82 11.82
C VAL A 519 -22.96 -1.49 12.18
N VAL A 520 -21.88 -1.16 11.44
CA VAL A 520 -21.25 0.15 11.39
C VAL A 520 -21.55 0.78 10.02
N GLN A 521 -22.16 1.97 10.05
CA GLN A 521 -22.70 2.64 8.89
C GLN A 521 -21.59 3.10 7.90
N PRO A 522 -21.88 3.23 6.60
CA PRO A 522 -20.96 3.78 5.62
C PRO A 522 -20.46 5.19 5.97
N GLU A 523 -19.17 5.46 5.74
CA GLU A 523 -18.63 6.82 5.80
C GLU A 523 -19.06 7.61 4.56
N VAL A 524 -19.34 8.89 4.76
CA VAL A 524 -19.72 9.81 3.67
C VAL A 524 -18.83 11.05 3.71
N PRO A 525 -17.72 11.06 2.97
CA PRO A 525 -16.89 12.25 2.80
C PRO A 525 -17.55 13.23 1.83
N MET A 526 -17.48 14.51 2.19
CA MET A 526 -17.76 15.65 1.32
C MET A 526 -16.47 16.47 1.21
N SER A 527 -15.94 16.59 0.00
CA SER A 527 -14.63 17.19 -0.27
C SER A 527 -14.74 18.35 -1.23
N TYR A 528 -13.96 19.38 -0.96
CA TYR A 528 -13.76 20.56 -1.81
C TYR A 528 -12.26 20.72 -2.06
N GLU A 529 -11.88 20.96 -3.28
CA GLU A 529 -10.49 21.14 -3.69
C GLU A 529 -10.40 22.27 -4.72
N ALA A 530 -9.39 23.12 -4.57
CA ALA A 530 -9.00 24.09 -5.57
C ALA A 530 -7.49 23.99 -5.79
N GLY A 531 -7.05 24.03 -7.03
CA GLY A 531 -5.64 23.84 -7.34
C GLY A 531 -5.21 24.47 -8.65
N MET A 532 -3.91 24.40 -8.88
CA MET A 532 -3.26 24.83 -10.10
C MET A 532 -2.19 23.83 -10.52
N LYS A 533 -2.04 23.62 -11.80
CA LYS A 533 -0.97 22.82 -12.39
C LYS A 533 -0.22 23.63 -13.42
N ALA A 534 1.10 23.52 -13.41
CA ALA A 534 1.95 24.22 -14.34
C ALA A 534 3.05 23.32 -14.87
N THR A 535 3.38 23.47 -16.16
CA THR A 535 4.59 22.90 -16.75
C THR A 535 5.74 23.90 -16.62
N LEU A 536 6.82 23.49 -15.99
CA LEU A 536 8.00 24.29 -15.71
C LEU A 536 9.24 23.64 -16.32
N PHE A 537 10.29 24.40 -16.56
CA PHE A 537 11.62 23.90 -16.97
C PHE A 537 11.59 22.98 -18.22
N GLY A 538 10.56 23.13 -19.09
CA GLY A 538 10.45 22.31 -20.30
C GLY A 538 9.94 20.88 -20.09
N GLY A 539 9.49 20.48 -18.87
CA GLY A 539 8.96 19.13 -18.66
C GLY A 539 8.57 18.79 -17.21
N ALA A 540 9.04 19.57 -16.25
CA ALA A 540 8.63 19.36 -14.86
C ALA A 540 7.21 19.87 -14.61
N VAL A 541 6.43 19.16 -13.82
CA VAL A 541 5.06 19.51 -13.45
C VAL A 541 5.02 20.00 -12.00
N LEU A 542 4.47 21.20 -11.81
CA LEU A 542 4.10 21.73 -10.51
C LEU A 542 2.59 21.49 -10.30
N ASP A 543 2.22 20.83 -9.21
CA ASP A 543 0.83 20.63 -8.75
C ASP A 543 0.68 21.24 -7.36
N PHE A 544 -0.16 22.27 -7.26
CA PHE A 544 -0.55 22.93 -6.01
C PHE A 544 -2.03 22.74 -5.76
N SER A 545 -2.40 22.38 -4.53
CA SER A 545 -3.81 22.25 -4.15
C SER A 545 -4.09 22.69 -2.72
N LEU A 546 -5.27 23.26 -2.53
CA LEU A 546 -5.92 23.52 -1.25
C LEU A 546 -7.10 22.56 -1.12
N PHE A 547 -7.25 21.92 0.03
CA PHE A 547 -8.31 20.94 0.24
C PHE A 547 -9.02 21.12 1.58
N TYR A 548 -10.30 20.76 1.57
CA TYR A 548 -11.12 20.61 2.77
C TYR A 548 -12.07 19.44 2.60
N SER A 549 -12.12 18.54 3.59
CA SER A 549 -13.07 17.43 3.62
C SER A 549 -13.70 17.29 4.99
N LYS A 550 -15.02 17.02 5.00
CA LYS A 550 -15.78 16.66 6.19
C LYS A 550 -16.35 15.25 6.00
N ILE A 551 -16.08 14.36 6.94
CA ILE A 551 -16.51 12.98 6.90
C ILE A 551 -17.64 12.78 7.90
N LYS A 552 -18.81 12.37 7.40
CA LYS A 552 -19.93 11.92 8.18
C LYS A 552 -19.81 10.41 8.43
N ASN A 553 -20.18 9.93 9.61
CA ASN A 553 -20.09 8.52 10.02
C ASN A 553 -18.68 7.95 9.85
N PHE A 554 -17.63 8.68 10.18
CA PHE A 554 -16.25 8.17 10.12
C PHE A 554 -16.13 6.88 10.96
N GLN A 555 -15.60 5.82 10.37
CA GLN A 555 -15.45 4.52 11.04
C GLN A 555 -14.17 4.50 11.87
N ALA A 556 -14.31 4.43 13.17
CA ALA A 556 -13.20 4.37 14.12
C ALA A 556 -13.48 3.38 15.24
N GLN A 557 -12.48 3.17 16.07
CA GLN A 557 -12.63 2.44 17.32
C GLN A 557 -12.79 3.46 18.47
N GLU A 558 -13.85 3.33 19.23
CA GLU A 558 -14.09 4.09 20.43
C GLU A 558 -14.06 3.17 21.64
N CYS A 559 -13.43 3.62 22.72
CA CYS A 559 -13.32 2.87 23.95
C CYS A 559 -14.03 3.62 25.07
N VAL A 560 -14.90 2.93 25.79
CA VAL A 560 -15.60 3.47 26.94
C VAL A 560 -15.35 2.61 28.16
N VAL A 561 -15.26 3.23 29.34
CA VAL A 561 -15.19 2.49 30.60
C VAL A 561 -16.59 1.97 30.94
N ASN A 562 -16.75 0.66 31.04
CA ASN A 562 -17.97 0.05 31.48
C ASN A 562 -18.22 0.47 32.96
N PRO A 563 -19.33 1.18 33.26
CA PRO A 563 -19.55 1.72 34.60
C PRO A 563 -19.78 0.65 35.69
N VAL A 564 -20.14 -0.58 35.28
CA VAL A 564 -20.39 -1.69 36.20
C VAL A 564 -19.13 -2.49 36.52
N THR A 565 -18.33 -2.78 35.47
CA THR A 565 -17.14 -3.65 35.59
C THR A 565 -15.83 -2.86 35.70
N ALA A 566 -15.87 -1.55 35.52
CA ALA A 566 -14.70 -0.65 35.41
C ALA A 566 -13.68 -1.07 34.35
N GLN A 567 -14.08 -1.94 33.41
CA GLN A 567 -13.24 -2.39 32.31
C GLN A 567 -13.40 -1.47 31.10
N LEU A 568 -12.29 -1.22 30.39
CA LEU A 568 -12.31 -0.52 29.13
C LEU A 568 -12.86 -1.44 28.04
N VAL A 569 -14.00 -1.08 27.47
CA VAL A 569 -14.63 -1.80 26.36
C VAL A 569 -14.44 -0.99 25.09
N CYS A 570 -13.73 -1.55 24.12
CA CYS A 570 -13.50 -0.93 22.83
C CYS A 570 -14.43 -1.54 21.78
N ALA A 571 -15.11 -0.69 21.02
CA ALA A 571 -16.04 -1.08 19.98
C ALA A 571 -15.80 -0.25 18.72
N GLN A 572 -16.06 -0.85 17.58
CA GLN A 572 -16.08 -0.11 16.32
C GLN A 572 -17.35 0.74 16.25
N THR A 573 -17.22 1.99 15.87
CA THR A 573 -18.33 2.94 15.88
C THR A 573 -18.25 3.92 14.74
N ASN A 574 -19.32 4.67 14.55
CA ASN A 574 -19.37 5.81 13.64
C ASN A 574 -19.21 7.11 14.44
N ILE A 575 -18.28 7.94 13.98
CA ILE A 575 -18.01 9.26 14.56
C ILE A 575 -18.38 10.32 13.54
N ASP A 576 -19.27 11.24 13.90
CA ASP A 576 -19.63 12.34 13.03
C ASP A 576 -18.65 13.51 13.17
N GLY A 577 -18.33 14.13 12.03
CA GLY A 577 -17.69 15.43 12.00
C GLY A 577 -16.15 15.41 12.02
N VAL A 578 -15.54 14.29 11.68
CA VAL A 578 -14.09 14.25 11.36
C VAL A 578 -13.83 15.20 10.18
N LYS A 579 -12.78 16.02 10.31
CA LYS A 579 -12.42 17.01 9.31
C LYS A 579 -10.96 16.92 8.96
N THR A 580 -10.63 17.07 7.68
CA THR A 580 -9.28 17.30 7.21
C THR A 580 -9.23 18.51 6.31
N ARG A 581 -8.16 19.31 6.43
CA ARG A 581 -7.91 20.49 5.60
C ARG A 581 -6.43 20.76 5.51
N GLY A 582 -6.02 21.37 4.42
CA GLY A 582 -4.61 21.68 4.24
C GLY A 582 -4.26 22.25 2.88
N ALA A 583 -2.95 22.26 2.65
CA ALA A 583 -2.35 22.67 1.39
C ALA A 583 -1.27 21.66 1.01
N GLU A 584 -1.12 21.43 -0.26
CA GLU A 584 -0.13 20.50 -0.81
C GLU A 584 0.52 21.13 -2.05
N ILE A 585 1.82 20.92 -2.19
CA ILE A 585 2.59 21.29 -3.36
C ILE A 585 3.50 20.14 -3.75
N ASN A 586 3.51 19.77 -5.03
CA ASN A 586 4.37 18.75 -5.60
C ASN A 586 5.05 19.30 -6.85
N LEU A 587 6.32 19.02 -7.02
CA LEU A 587 7.07 19.27 -8.23
C LEU A 587 7.76 17.98 -8.64
N PHE A 588 7.54 17.51 -9.87
CA PHE A 588 8.09 16.26 -10.36
C PHE A 588 8.38 16.31 -11.85
N GLY A 589 9.47 15.66 -12.25
CA GLY A 589 9.91 15.57 -13.63
C GLY A 589 11.38 15.98 -13.82
N ARG A 590 11.73 16.29 -15.05
CA ARG A 590 13.07 16.77 -15.42
C ARG A 590 13.19 18.27 -15.15
N ILE A 591 14.22 18.63 -14.40
CA ILE A 591 14.56 20.03 -14.12
C ILE A 591 15.62 20.54 -15.12
N SER A 592 16.47 19.63 -15.59
CA SER A 592 17.45 19.84 -16.67
C SER A 592 17.80 18.51 -17.29
N ASP A 593 18.58 18.51 -18.38
CA ASP A 593 19.00 17.29 -19.08
C ASP A 593 19.70 16.27 -18.17
N ARG A 594 20.29 16.74 -17.06
CA ARG A 594 21.07 15.92 -16.12
C ARG A 594 20.43 15.75 -14.76
N LEU A 595 19.36 16.48 -14.46
CA LEU A 595 18.72 16.49 -13.15
C LEU A 595 17.23 16.16 -13.24
N SER A 596 16.86 15.02 -12.70
CA SER A 596 15.47 14.66 -12.43
C SER A 596 15.16 14.87 -10.95
N MET A 597 14.00 15.42 -10.62
CA MET A 597 13.61 15.69 -9.24
C MET A 597 12.13 15.39 -9.01
N ASN A 598 11.82 14.89 -7.81
CA ASN A 598 10.46 14.80 -7.29
C ASN A 598 10.49 15.32 -5.85
N THR A 599 9.75 16.37 -5.59
CA THR A 599 9.65 16.97 -4.26
C THR A 599 8.21 17.30 -3.95
N GLY A 600 7.83 17.17 -2.70
CA GLY A 600 6.50 17.50 -2.26
C GLY A 600 6.44 17.90 -0.80
N PHE A 601 5.54 18.80 -0.50
CA PHE A 601 5.25 19.25 0.85
C PHE A 601 3.75 19.26 1.09
N ILE A 602 3.33 18.79 2.24
CA ILE A 602 1.94 18.84 2.67
C ILE A 602 1.82 19.41 4.08
N TYR A 603 0.86 20.29 4.25
CA TYR A 603 0.27 20.65 5.53
C TYR A 603 -1.10 19.99 5.63
N THR A 604 -1.32 19.17 6.66
CA THR A 604 -2.58 18.45 6.91
C THR A 604 -3.05 18.64 8.34
N LYS A 605 -4.22 19.24 8.50
CA LYS A 605 -4.93 19.29 9.79
C LYS A 605 -6.14 18.36 9.75
N ALA A 606 -5.93 17.08 10.11
CA ALA A 606 -6.97 16.08 10.25
C ALA A 606 -7.28 15.88 11.73
N THR A 607 -8.53 16.11 12.18
CA THR A 607 -8.86 16.20 13.61
C THR A 607 -10.11 15.41 13.97
N TYR A 608 -10.09 14.86 15.19
CA TYR A 608 -11.28 14.33 15.83
C TYR A 608 -12.31 15.44 16.09
N PRO A 609 -13.61 15.12 16.05
CA PRO A 609 -14.66 16.05 16.45
C PRO A 609 -14.53 16.44 17.92
N GLY A 610 -15.18 17.55 18.31
CA GLY A 610 -15.21 17.97 19.71
C GLY A 610 -15.88 16.91 20.59
N GLY A 611 -15.33 16.67 21.78
CA GLY A 611 -15.86 15.71 22.74
C GLY A 611 -15.53 14.22 22.48
N PHE A 612 -14.72 13.91 21.45
CA PHE A 612 -14.36 12.52 21.18
C PHE A 612 -13.52 11.92 22.31
N ILE A 613 -13.93 10.75 22.78
CA ILE A 613 -13.26 10.01 23.84
C ILE A 613 -12.31 8.97 23.22
N GLY A 614 -11.05 9.05 23.58
CA GLY A 614 -10.01 8.16 23.08
C GLY A 614 -9.96 6.81 23.81
N ASN A 615 -9.07 5.94 23.33
CA ASN A 615 -8.87 4.58 23.87
C ASN A 615 -8.35 4.56 25.33
N ASP A 616 -7.93 5.69 25.87
CA ASP A 616 -7.54 5.86 27.27
C ASP A 616 -8.63 6.53 28.12
N ALA A 617 -9.87 6.54 27.62
CA ALA A 617 -11.03 7.19 28.24
C ALA A 617 -10.86 8.71 28.44
N THR A 618 -9.95 9.36 27.72
CA THR A 618 -9.73 10.81 27.79
C THR A 618 -10.34 11.52 26.58
N ASN A 619 -10.74 12.79 26.78
CA ASN A 619 -11.22 13.62 25.67
C ASN A 619 -10.06 14.06 24.79
N ILE A 620 -10.03 13.59 23.54
CA ILE A 620 -9.06 13.96 22.52
C ILE A 620 -9.68 14.75 21.37
N GLY A 621 -10.89 15.30 21.57
CA GLY A 621 -11.54 16.15 20.58
C GLY A 621 -10.66 17.31 20.14
N GLY A 622 -10.63 17.57 18.82
CA GLY A 622 -9.79 18.60 18.22
C GLY A 622 -8.30 18.24 18.05
N LYS A 623 -7.84 17.12 18.62
CA LYS A 623 -6.47 16.63 18.39
C LYS A 623 -6.33 16.03 16.99
N GLN A 624 -5.08 15.98 16.49
CA GLN A 624 -4.71 15.36 15.22
C GLN A 624 -5.06 13.87 15.25
N LEU A 625 -5.59 13.33 14.15
CA LEU A 625 -5.85 11.89 14.00
C LEU A 625 -4.55 11.08 14.14
N ALA A 626 -4.68 9.84 14.61
CA ALA A 626 -3.56 8.90 14.58
C ALA A 626 -3.05 8.71 13.14
N TYR A 627 -1.76 8.42 13.02
CA TYR A 627 -1.07 8.20 11.75
C TYR A 627 -1.16 9.37 10.75
N SER A 628 -1.36 10.58 11.22
CA SER A 628 -1.49 11.77 10.40
C SER A 628 -0.49 12.82 10.86
N PRO A 629 0.74 12.86 10.32
CA PRO A 629 1.66 13.95 10.59
C PRO A 629 1.06 15.26 10.07
N ARG A 630 1.24 16.35 10.84
CA ARG A 630 0.71 17.66 10.44
C ARG A 630 1.46 18.24 9.25
N TYR A 631 2.74 17.98 9.17
CA TYR A 631 3.62 18.40 8.08
C TYR A 631 4.44 17.21 7.63
N LYS A 632 4.56 17.05 6.32
CA LYS A 632 5.47 16.11 5.71
C LYS A 632 6.12 16.72 4.49
N PHE A 633 7.39 16.48 4.32
CA PHE A 633 8.20 16.87 3.18
C PHE A 633 8.87 15.63 2.60
N THR A 634 8.89 15.53 1.29
CA THR A 634 9.61 14.50 0.54
C THR A 634 10.43 15.17 -0.53
N LEU A 635 11.66 14.71 -0.71
CA LEU A 635 12.53 15.13 -1.81
C LEU A 635 13.27 13.90 -2.31
N SER A 636 13.30 13.71 -3.61
CA SER A 636 14.20 12.78 -4.28
C SER A 636 14.73 13.40 -5.55
N GLY A 637 15.97 13.11 -5.90
CA GLY A 637 16.59 13.58 -7.13
C GLY A 637 17.74 12.68 -7.55
N GLU A 638 17.99 12.66 -8.85
CA GLU A 638 19.16 11.99 -9.45
C GLU A 638 19.83 12.96 -10.43
N TYR A 639 21.12 13.12 -10.22
CA TYR A 639 22.01 13.85 -11.12
C TYR A 639 22.89 12.85 -11.87
N GLU A 640 22.94 12.97 -13.18
CA GLU A 640 23.71 12.10 -14.05
C GLU A 640 24.71 12.92 -14.87
N GLN A 641 25.93 12.42 -14.99
CA GLN A 641 27.00 13.07 -15.75
C GLN A 641 27.85 12.06 -16.49
N PRO A 642 28.20 12.30 -17.77
CA PRO A 642 29.19 11.52 -18.48
C PRO A 642 30.54 11.53 -17.77
N LEU A 643 31.12 10.35 -17.55
CA LEU A 643 32.45 10.16 -16.96
C LEU A 643 33.51 9.88 -18.04
N THR A 644 33.16 8.97 -18.96
CA THR A 644 33.97 8.59 -20.12
C THR A 644 33.04 8.30 -21.30
N ALA A 645 33.59 8.07 -22.48
CA ALA A 645 32.81 7.57 -23.58
C ALA A 645 32.16 6.22 -23.23
N GLY A 646 30.84 6.14 -23.34
CA GLY A 646 30.06 4.94 -23.04
C GLY A 646 29.72 4.71 -21.57
N LEU A 647 30.11 5.62 -20.63
CA LEU A 647 29.85 5.45 -19.20
C LEU A 647 29.42 6.76 -18.53
N ASN A 648 28.26 6.75 -17.89
CA ASN A 648 27.76 7.83 -17.06
C ASN A 648 27.89 7.50 -15.58
N GLY A 649 28.22 8.50 -14.77
CA GLY A 649 28.11 8.44 -13.32
C GLY A 649 26.80 9.04 -12.86
N PHE A 650 26.19 8.46 -11.84
CA PHE A 650 24.99 9.05 -11.22
C PHE A 650 25.12 9.19 -9.70
N LEU A 651 24.49 10.22 -9.18
CA LEU A 651 24.30 10.47 -7.76
C LEU A 651 22.81 10.72 -7.50
N ALA A 652 22.19 9.85 -6.70
CA ALA A 652 20.80 10.01 -6.29
C ALA A 652 20.72 10.23 -4.77
N ALA A 653 19.77 11.06 -4.35
CA ALA A 653 19.46 11.27 -2.94
C ALA A 653 17.96 11.34 -2.74
N ASP A 654 17.51 10.82 -1.61
CA ASP A 654 16.12 10.93 -1.17
C ASP A 654 16.03 11.29 0.31
N THR A 655 15.02 12.06 0.67
CA THR A 655 14.79 12.42 2.06
C THR A 655 13.30 12.59 2.35
N ILE A 656 12.92 12.20 3.55
CA ILE A 656 11.59 12.43 4.12
C ILE A 656 11.77 13.18 5.44
N TRP A 657 11.01 14.25 5.61
CA TRP A 657 10.81 14.85 6.92
C TRP A 657 9.35 14.71 7.34
N LYS A 658 9.13 14.29 8.58
CA LYS A 658 7.81 14.21 9.20
C LYS A 658 7.81 14.99 10.50
N SER A 659 6.72 15.76 10.71
CA SER A 659 6.45 16.31 12.04
C SER A 659 6.07 15.17 13.00
N ARG A 660 5.89 15.49 14.29
CA ARG A 660 5.45 14.51 15.29
C ARG A 660 4.24 13.72 14.82
N ILE A 661 4.28 12.40 14.99
CA ILE A 661 3.23 11.43 14.66
C ILE A 661 2.65 10.82 15.93
N ARG A 662 1.34 10.74 16.03
CA ARG A 662 0.60 9.99 17.03
C ARG A 662 0.22 8.62 16.45
N TYR A 663 0.38 7.55 17.21
CA TYR A 663 0.08 6.19 16.75
C TYR A 663 -1.25 5.64 17.29
N GLN A 664 -1.77 6.19 18.38
CA GLN A 664 -3.00 5.72 18.99
C GLN A 664 -4.03 6.84 19.19
N ASN A 665 -5.29 6.45 19.34
CA ASN A 665 -6.39 7.34 19.66
C ASN A 665 -6.43 7.58 21.17
N THR A 666 -5.35 8.12 21.74
CA THR A 666 -5.21 8.38 23.18
C THR A 666 -4.68 9.78 23.42
N SER A 667 -4.67 10.21 24.68
CA SER A 667 -4.04 11.47 25.08
C SER A 667 -2.55 11.32 25.36
N ARG A 668 -2.03 10.10 25.44
CA ARG A 668 -0.71 9.74 25.92
C ARG A 668 0.39 10.29 25.01
N ALA A 669 1.34 11.00 25.59
CA ALA A 669 2.47 11.59 24.85
C ALA A 669 3.47 10.53 24.39
N GLU A 670 3.64 9.46 25.16
CA GLU A 670 4.52 8.33 24.91
C GLU A 670 4.12 7.49 23.69
N GLU A 671 2.88 7.58 23.22
CA GLU A 671 2.40 6.96 21.98
C GLU A 671 2.59 7.88 20.77
N THR A 672 3.52 8.82 20.86
CA THR A 672 3.91 9.73 19.76
C THR A 672 5.39 9.58 19.44
N PHE A 673 5.73 9.59 18.17
CA PHE A 673 7.11 9.68 17.73
C PHE A 673 7.48 11.13 17.39
N ARG A 674 8.71 11.52 17.65
CA ARG A 674 9.22 12.88 17.44
C ARG A 674 9.27 13.25 15.95
N ALA A 675 9.43 14.54 15.66
CA ALA A 675 9.77 14.99 14.32
C ALA A 675 11.18 14.49 13.94
N HIS A 676 11.33 14.03 12.69
CA HIS A 676 12.57 13.42 12.24
C HIS A 676 12.79 13.54 10.73
N TRP A 677 14.03 13.36 10.32
CA TRP A 677 14.46 13.19 8.95
C TRP A 677 14.90 11.74 8.72
N THR A 678 14.48 11.18 7.57
CA THR A 678 15.05 9.94 7.05
C THR A 678 15.71 10.27 5.71
N VAL A 679 17.00 9.93 5.58
CA VAL A 679 17.81 10.26 4.39
C VAL A 679 18.31 8.96 3.78
N GLY A 680 18.21 8.86 2.46
CA GLY A 680 18.79 7.82 1.64
C GLY A 680 19.65 8.40 0.51
N GLY A 681 20.41 7.54 -0.13
CA GLY A 681 21.18 7.96 -1.30
C GLY A 681 21.77 6.77 -2.05
N ARG A 682 22.18 7.03 -3.28
CA ARG A 682 22.78 6.05 -4.18
C ARG A 682 23.85 6.72 -5.04
N VAL A 683 24.96 6.04 -5.24
CA VAL A 683 26.03 6.45 -6.16
C VAL A 683 26.41 5.27 -7.03
N GLY A 684 26.67 5.51 -8.30
CA GLY A 684 27.01 4.42 -9.20
C GLY A 684 27.35 4.87 -10.62
N VAL A 685 27.40 3.88 -11.47
CA VAL A 685 27.70 4.06 -12.89
C VAL A 685 26.61 3.36 -13.74
N ARG A 686 26.41 3.89 -14.95
CA ARG A 686 25.46 3.38 -15.94
C ARG A 686 26.10 3.45 -17.31
N SER A 687 25.95 2.41 -18.13
CA SER A 687 26.38 2.50 -19.53
C SER A 687 25.53 3.55 -20.27
N GLU A 688 26.10 4.20 -21.26
CA GLU A 688 25.43 5.26 -22.04
C GLU A 688 24.17 4.75 -22.76
N ASP A 689 24.16 3.48 -23.18
CA ASP A 689 23.00 2.78 -23.75
C ASP A 689 21.99 2.28 -22.69
N GLU A 690 22.21 2.61 -21.41
CA GLU A 690 21.43 2.20 -20.24
C GLU A 690 21.24 0.68 -20.06
N ARG A 691 22.04 -0.14 -20.75
CA ARG A 691 21.92 -1.60 -20.63
C ARG A 691 22.43 -2.12 -19.29
N TYR A 692 23.47 -1.52 -18.74
CA TYR A 692 24.07 -1.97 -17.49
C TYR A 692 24.15 -0.85 -16.49
N SER A 693 23.81 -1.12 -15.24
CA SER A 693 24.11 -0.20 -14.15
C SER A 693 24.53 -0.95 -12.88
N ALA A 694 25.40 -0.30 -12.12
CA ALA A 694 25.84 -0.77 -10.81
C ALA A 694 25.92 0.41 -9.85
N GLY A 695 25.38 0.26 -8.63
CA GLY A 695 25.38 1.35 -7.66
C GLY A 695 25.34 0.85 -6.22
N LEU A 696 26.08 1.55 -5.37
CA LEU A 696 25.98 1.42 -3.93
C LEU A 696 24.86 2.31 -3.43
N PHE A 697 24.11 1.84 -2.45
CA PHE A 697 23.05 2.61 -1.83
C PHE A 697 23.06 2.54 -0.31
N VAL A 698 22.49 3.57 0.30
CA VAL A 698 22.15 3.59 1.71
C VAL A 698 20.72 4.05 1.89
N ARG A 699 19.95 3.37 2.72
CA ARG A 699 18.63 3.79 3.19
C ARG A 699 18.71 4.10 4.68
N ASN A 700 17.96 5.11 5.12
CA ASN A 700 17.96 5.55 6.52
C ASN A 700 19.40 5.77 7.06
N LEU A 701 20.16 6.63 6.39
CA LEU A 701 21.57 6.92 6.67
C LEU A 701 21.85 7.22 8.16
N PHE A 702 20.94 7.95 8.81
CA PHE A 702 21.07 8.36 10.21
C PHE A 702 20.52 7.34 11.21
N ASN A 703 20.07 6.18 10.74
CA ASN A 703 19.54 5.07 11.55
C ASN A 703 18.43 5.52 12.51
N VAL A 704 17.44 6.24 11.97
CA VAL A 704 16.28 6.71 12.73
C VAL A 704 15.31 5.56 12.93
N HIS A 705 14.98 5.25 14.17
CA HIS A 705 14.11 4.13 14.54
C HIS A 705 12.62 4.54 14.60
N GLU A 706 12.07 5.02 13.47
CA GLU A 706 10.64 5.29 13.38
C GLU A 706 9.87 3.96 13.47
N PRO A 707 8.99 3.77 14.47
CA PRO A 707 8.18 2.57 14.56
C PRO A 707 7.03 2.57 13.53
N SER A 708 6.61 1.39 13.10
CA SER A 708 5.37 1.24 12.34
C SER A 708 4.13 1.28 13.26
N LEU A 709 4.29 0.94 14.54
CA LEU A 709 3.27 1.01 15.58
C LEU A 709 3.92 1.31 16.93
N LEU A 710 3.29 2.21 17.69
CA LEU A 710 3.58 2.50 19.10
C LEU A 710 2.32 2.28 19.91
N GLN A 711 2.41 1.52 20.98
CA GLN A 711 1.26 1.22 21.82
C GLN A 711 1.65 1.03 23.29
N SER A 712 0.87 1.63 24.18
CA SER A 712 0.91 1.28 25.59
C SER A 712 0.30 -0.10 25.79
N ASN A 713 1.10 -1.04 26.27
CA ASN A 713 0.58 -2.33 26.69
C ASN A 713 0.00 -2.23 28.11
N PHE A 714 -1.20 -2.73 28.30
CA PHE A 714 -1.94 -2.69 29.55
C PHE A 714 -1.07 -3.09 30.75
N GLY A 715 -0.59 -2.09 31.51
CA GLY A 715 0.22 -2.30 32.71
C GLY A 715 1.67 -2.74 32.50
N SER A 716 2.14 -2.94 31.26
CA SER A 716 3.47 -3.51 30.97
C SER A 716 4.46 -2.57 30.27
N GLY A 717 4.12 -1.29 30.03
CA GLY A 717 5.03 -0.33 29.40
C GLY A 717 4.67 0.04 27.96
N ILE A 718 5.65 0.60 27.22
CA ILE A 718 5.47 1.06 25.85
C ILE A 718 6.14 0.07 24.91
N GLY A 719 5.35 -0.55 24.02
CA GLY A 719 5.81 -1.41 22.96
C GLY A 719 5.88 -0.69 21.62
N ALA A 720 6.88 -1.03 20.81
CA ALA A 720 7.06 -0.59 19.44
C ALA A 720 7.13 -1.79 18.51
N ILE A 721 6.57 -1.64 17.31
CA ILE A 721 6.83 -2.54 16.17
C ILE A 721 7.71 -1.79 15.19
N TYR A 722 8.85 -2.36 14.86
CA TYR A 722 9.77 -1.82 13.88
C TYR A 722 9.67 -2.58 12.56
N GLY A 723 9.61 -1.83 11.45
CA GLY A 723 9.74 -2.36 10.10
C GLY A 723 11.18 -2.25 9.56
N PRO A 724 11.44 -2.77 8.36
CA PRO A 724 12.78 -2.69 7.74
C PRO A 724 13.29 -1.27 7.57
N GLN A 725 12.39 -0.33 7.27
CA GLN A 725 12.73 1.09 7.11
C GLN A 725 13.14 1.78 8.42
N SER A 726 12.88 1.16 9.55
CA SER A 726 13.28 1.68 10.88
C SER A 726 14.77 1.53 11.17
N PHE A 727 15.52 0.87 10.29
CA PHE A 727 16.94 0.61 10.45
C PHE A 727 17.71 0.99 9.18
N ARG A 728 18.98 1.39 9.35
CA ARG A 728 19.86 1.69 8.23
C ARG A 728 20.14 0.43 7.42
N GLN A 729 20.07 0.55 6.11
CA GLN A 729 20.44 -0.49 5.15
C GLN A 729 21.52 0.05 4.21
N VAL A 730 22.54 -0.75 3.97
CA VAL A 730 23.58 -0.49 2.98
C VAL A 730 23.62 -1.64 2.00
N GLY A 731 23.75 -1.36 0.73
CA GLY A 731 23.69 -2.42 -0.26
C GLY A 731 24.22 -2.06 -1.64
N LEU A 732 24.19 -3.05 -2.50
CA LEU A 732 24.58 -2.98 -3.90
C LEU A 732 23.35 -3.26 -4.76
N GLN A 733 23.16 -2.49 -5.81
CA GLN A 733 22.17 -2.73 -6.86
C GLN A 733 22.88 -2.95 -8.19
N LEU A 734 22.46 -4.00 -8.88
CA LEU A 734 22.90 -4.35 -10.23
C LEU A 734 21.68 -4.43 -11.13
N ASP A 735 21.81 -3.93 -12.34
CA ASP A 735 20.75 -3.95 -13.37
C ASP A 735 21.35 -4.28 -14.72
N ALA A 736 20.71 -5.18 -15.46
CA ALA A 736 21.08 -5.56 -16.81
C ALA A 736 19.83 -5.66 -17.70
N LYS A 737 19.86 -4.96 -18.85
CA LYS A 737 18.83 -4.98 -19.89
C LYS A 737 19.40 -5.61 -21.17
N PHE A 738 18.63 -6.35 -21.93
CA PHE A 738 19.04 -6.97 -23.19
C PHE A 738 17.90 -7.12 -24.18
#